data_622728ae365d5ad0d63d5e11ec5d4628
#
_entry.id   622728ae365d5ad0d63d5e11ec5d4628
#
_cell.length_a   1.000
_cell.length_b   1.000
_cell.length_c   1.000
_cell.angle_alpha   90.00
_cell.angle_beta   90.00
_cell.angle_gamma   90.00
#
_symmetry.space_group_name_H-M   'P 1'
#
loop_
_entity.id
_entity.type
_entity.pdbx_description
1 polymer ?
#
loop_
_entity_poly.entity_id
_entity_poly.type
_entity_poly.pdbx_seq_one_letter_code
_entity_poly.pdbx_strand_id
1 'polypeptide(L)'
;MNKPRAARPLCIDQLWQIDRIGGLSLAPDGERAVCSVTAFSMEKDQASSSLWLLPTRRVAPRRLTSCGEKDGQPAWSPTGESIAFIAKREQQGRKDETPQLYVISPNGGEAERKSDFAPGIESFKWLPDGRRIVFSAWVWPELKGSAAQARRHKQFSERKESGYATSQAYYRYFDHNLPQERVLHLLLFDLRSGRIRDLFEGSRFELPRDASGNDVFDVRPDGRRIAFAHDPAAVAVLGNRLALTELDLRSRRFESLADAAEWDFGAPRYSPDGQRLAATAANVGRRHRAPSELALVEPGRGWRLLAADRDHEVNPGLRWSGDGGTIFFSAEERGRCHLWQYGVADGAIGIAREGGWVHGFDVAGDVVASLADSAIHPIRVHAQRSGAAPLRLERFNDALLAPVSFGEVREVSVTGALGDEIQMWLFFPPGFDSKKKKQPVLQVIHGGPHAAVGDTFSIRWNPHLFASRGHVVAQVNYHGSSGFGFAFKDSLIGRQGELELQDIEAGTDWLLRQRWADPKRVYAAGGSYGGFLVAWMNGHVAKGRYQAYVCHAGVFDRIATFAADSYPVRPKDLAAEYWNDMPRVLAQSPATFARHMNTPTLVIHGAQDFRVPDCNGLAYYNTLKARGIEARLLWFPNENHWVLKARNSKLWYTEVLDWLDAH
;
A
#
# COMPACT_ATOMS: atom_id res chain seq x y z
N MET A 1 32.34 -26.91 -18.19
CA MET A 1 30.95 -26.92 -17.66
C MET A 1 31.01 -26.74 -16.16
N ASN A 2 30.68 -25.55 -15.64
CA ASN A 2 30.60 -25.33 -14.19
C ASN A 2 29.44 -26.19 -13.64
N LYS A 3 29.72 -27.03 -12.63
CA LYS A 3 28.70 -27.74 -11.88
C LYS A 3 27.66 -26.71 -11.41
N PRO A 4 26.35 -27.00 -11.57
CA PRO A 4 25.33 -26.11 -11.03
C PRO A 4 25.62 -25.91 -9.53
N ARG A 5 25.75 -24.66 -9.10
CA ARG A 5 25.90 -24.32 -7.68
C ARG A 5 24.70 -24.89 -6.93
N ALA A 6 24.95 -25.63 -5.86
CA ALA A 6 23.86 -26.14 -5.02
C ALA A 6 22.94 -24.99 -4.63
N ALA A 7 21.64 -25.19 -4.84
CA ALA A 7 20.62 -24.21 -4.49
C ALA A 7 20.69 -23.90 -2.98
N ARG A 8 20.59 -22.63 -2.61
CA ARG A 8 20.71 -22.12 -1.23
C ARG A 8 19.40 -21.51 -0.78
N PRO A 9 19.05 -21.59 0.50
CA PRO A 9 17.92 -20.85 1.05
C PRO A 9 18.09 -19.33 0.81
N LEU A 10 16.96 -18.62 0.71
CA LEU A 10 16.95 -17.15 0.65
C LEU A 10 17.62 -16.57 1.90
N CYS A 11 18.47 -15.57 1.72
CA CYS A 11 19.07 -14.81 2.82
C CYS A 11 18.70 -13.31 2.78
N ILE A 12 18.91 -12.62 3.89
CA ILE A 12 18.52 -11.21 4.05
C ILE A 12 19.20 -10.32 2.99
N ASP A 13 20.49 -10.56 2.73
CA ASP A 13 21.24 -9.75 1.76
C ASP A 13 20.70 -9.93 0.33
N GLN A 14 20.29 -11.15 -0.04
CA GLN A 14 19.65 -11.40 -1.33
C GLN A 14 18.27 -10.72 -1.42
N LEU A 15 17.48 -10.72 -0.34
CA LEU A 15 16.18 -10.05 -0.31
C LEU A 15 16.32 -8.55 -0.61
N TRP A 16 17.39 -7.91 -0.14
CA TRP A 16 17.67 -6.49 -0.39
C TRP A 16 18.33 -6.21 -1.74
N GLN A 17 18.87 -7.23 -2.41
CA GLN A 17 19.38 -7.13 -3.79
C GLN A 17 18.27 -7.27 -4.85
N ILE A 18 17.07 -7.65 -4.46
CA ILE A 18 15.93 -7.74 -5.39
C ILE A 18 15.59 -6.35 -5.91
N ASP A 19 15.65 -6.21 -7.22
CA ASP A 19 15.14 -5.04 -7.94
C ASP A 19 13.62 -4.94 -7.78
N ARG A 20 13.13 -3.79 -7.30
CA ARG A 20 11.70 -3.54 -7.08
C ARG A 20 11.10 -2.79 -8.24
N ILE A 21 10.15 -3.42 -8.91
CA ILE A 21 9.49 -2.87 -10.09
C ILE A 21 8.22 -2.14 -9.65
N GLY A 22 8.01 -0.94 -10.18
CA GLY A 22 6.82 -0.13 -9.92
C GLY A 22 6.53 0.84 -11.05
N GLY A 23 5.48 1.65 -10.92
CA GLY A 23 5.15 2.72 -11.85
C GLY A 23 5.06 2.26 -13.31
N LEU A 24 3.98 1.55 -13.67
CA LEU A 24 3.76 1.02 -15.01
C LEU A 24 2.90 1.98 -15.84
N SER A 25 3.30 2.24 -17.10
CA SER A 25 2.49 2.94 -18.09
C SER A 25 2.70 2.34 -19.48
N LEU A 26 1.60 2.06 -20.20
CA LEU A 26 1.62 1.62 -21.60
C LEU A 26 1.68 2.82 -22.54
N ALA A 27 2.41 2.67 -23.63
CA ALA A 27 2.33 3.59 -24.78
C ALA A 27 0.93 3.52 -25.41
N PRO A 28 0.42 4.62 -26.00
CA PRO A 28 -0.90 4.62 -26.61
C PRO A 28 -1.11 3.56 -27.71
N ASP A 29 -0.02 3.17 -28.40
CA ASP A 29 -0.01 2.11 -29.42
C ASP A 29 -0.03 0.68 -28.85
N GLY A 30 0.12 0.52 -27.52
CA GLY A 30 0.21 -0.78 -26.85
C GLY A 30 1.50 -1.57 -27.15
N GLU A 31 2.45 -1.04 -27.96
CA GLU A 31 3.66 -1.77 -28.39
C GLU A 31 4.78 -1.72 -27.35
N ARG A 32 4.72 -0.78 -26.40
CA ARG A 32 5.76 -0.56 -25.38
C ARG A 32 5.13 -0.20 -24.05
N ALA A 33 5.77 -0.63 -22.97
CA ALA A 33 5.52 -0.16 -21.63
C ALA A 33 6.74 0.55 -21.06
N VAL A 34 6.55 1.40 -20.08
CA VAL A 34 7.62 1.95 -19.24
C VAL A 34 7.33 1.61 -17.79
N CYS A 35 8.37 1.24 -17.04
CA CYS A 35 8.27 1.05 -15.60
C CYS A 35 9.45 1.68 -14.88
N SER A 36 9.32 1.91 -13.57
CA SER A 36 10.43 2.24 -12.70
C SER A 36 11.01 0.99 -12.05
N VAL A 37 12.33 0.95 -11.91
CA VAL A 37 13.06 -0.12 -11.25
C VAL A 37 13.93 0.49 -10.16
N THR A 38 13.70 0.08 -8.91
CA THR A 38 14.41 0.58 -7.73
C THR A 38 15.36 -0.48 -7.21
N ALA A 39 16.64 -0.14 -7.17
CA ALA A 39 17.71 -0.93 -6.57
C ALA A 39 18.15 -0.32 -5.23
N PHE A 40 18.59 -1.16 -4.30
CA PHE A 40 19.05 -0.76 -2.97
C PHE A 40 20.54 -1.03 -2.81
N SER A 41 21.27 -0.06 -2.26
CA SER A 41 22.66 -0.23 -1.84
C SER A 41 22.74 -0.35 -0.32
N MET A 42 23.10 -1.53 0.16
CA MET A 42 23.35 -1.76 1.59
C MET A 42 24.56 -0.96 2.10
N GLU A 43 25.55 -0.71 1.24
CA GLU A 43 26.74 0.08 1.60
C GLU A 43 26.38 1.54 1.87
N LYS A 44 25.60 2.14 0.96
CA LYS A 44 25.19 3.54 1.03
C LYS A 44 23.94 3.77 1.88
N ASP A 45 23.21 2.69 2.25
CA ASP A 45 21.88 2.72 2.88
C ASP A 45 20.89 3.60 2.09
N GLN A 46 20.92 3.48 0.76
CA GLN A 46 20.17 4.32 -0.17
C GLN A 46 19.52 3.48 -1.26
N ALA A 47 18.38 3.97 -1.73
CA ALA A 47 17.70 3.46 -2.91
C ALA A 47 17.97 4.36 -4.12
N SER A 48 18.08 3.76 -5.30
CA SER A 48 18.12 4.47 -6.58
C SER A 48 17.09 3.88 -7.54
N SER A 49 16.38 4.74 -8.25
CA SER A 49 15.37 4.32 -9.22
C SER A 49 15.72 4.78 -10.62
N SER A 50 15.45 3.95 -11.61
CA SER A 50 15.61 4.25 -13.02
C SER A 50 14.42 3.79 -13.83
N LEU A 51 14.18 4.41 -14.98
CA LEU A 51 13.13 4.01 -15.91
C LEU A 51 13.63 2.99 -16.91
N TRP A 52 12.78 2.02 -17.22
CA TRP A 52 13.04 0.97 -18.21
C TRP A 52 11.91 0.91 -19.22
N LEU A 53 12.30 0.81 -20.49
CA LEU A 53 11.40 0.59 -21.61
C LEU A 53 11.28 -0.90 -21.89
N LEU A 54 10.05 -1.41 -21.95
CA LEU A 54 9.73 -2.81 -22.14
C LEU A 54 8.84 -2.96 -23.38
N PRO A 55 9.37 -3.51 -24.50
CA PRO A 55 8.52 -3.89 -25.62
C PRO A 55 7.47 -4.95 -25.20
N THR A 56 6.22 -4.80 -25.65
CA THR A 56 5.14 -5.79 -25.38
C THR A 56 5.23 -7.04 -26.28
N ARG A 57 6.37 -7.28 -26.86
CA ARG A 57 6.75 -8.43 -27.67
C ARG A 57 8.07 -9.02 -27.18
N ARG A 58 8.51 -10.15 -27.70
CA ARG A 58 9.74 -10.86 -27.28
C ARG A 58 11.01 -10.12 -27.69
N VAL A 59 11.22 -8.95 -27.10
CA VAL A 59 12.44 -8.12 -27.27
C VAL A 59 12.93 -7.74 -25.86
N ALA A 60 14.24 -7.71 -25.66
CA ALA A 60 14.83 -7.38 -24.35
C ALA A 60 14.47 -5.94 -23.92
N PRO A 61 14.21 -5.73 -22.62
CA PRO A 61 13.99 -4.41 -22.06
C PRO A 61 15.26 -3.56 -22.16
N ARG A 62 15.07 -2.25 -22.23
CA ARG A 62 16.15 -1.27 -22.32
C ARG A 62 16.04 -0.26 -21.18
N ARG A 63 17.14 -0.02 -20.47
CA ARG A 63 17.22 1.05 -19.48
C ARG A 63 17.13 2.40 -20.20
N LEU A 64 16.21 3.25 -19.73
CA LEU A 64 15.94 4.55 -20.35
C LEU A 64 16.67 5.68 -19.63
N THR A 65 16.74 5.63 -18.28
CA THR A 65 17.43 6.65 -17.47
C THR A 65 18.55 6.04 -16.63
N SER A 66 19.63 6.80 -16.39
CA SER A 66 20.80 6.32 -15.66
C SER A 66 21.31 7.28 -14.58
N CYS A 67 20.86 8.54 -14.58
CA CYS A 67 21.43 9.62 -13.77
C CYS A 67 20.53 10.08 -12.60
N GLY A 68 19.32 9.53 -12.46
CA GLY A 68 18.39 9.92 -11.40
C GLY A 68 18.56 9.11 -10.12
N GLU A 69 18.43 9.75 -8.98
CA GLU A 69 18.37 9.04 -7.69
C GLU A 69 17.01 8.40 -7.46
N LYS A 70 15.93 9.06 -7.91
CA LYS A 70 14.53 8.65 -7.65
C LYS A 70 13.63 8.96 -8.84
N ASP A 71 13.94 8.39 -10.02
CA ASP A 71 13.05 8.49 -11.17
C ASP A 71 11.81 7.62 -10.94
N GLY A 72 10.63 8.23 -10.93
CA GLY A 72 9.39 7.52 -10.61
C GLY A 72 8.17 8.06 -11.33
N GLN A 73 7.05 7.36 -11.20
CA GLN A 73 5.75 7.71 -11.78
C GLN A 73 5.83 8.00 -13.29
N PRO A 74 6.43 7.12 -14.11
CA PRO A 74 6.50 7.37 -15.54
C PRO A 74 5.12 7.35 -16.18
N ALA A 75 4.85 8.27 -17.11
CA ALA A 75 3.64 8.31 -17.91
C ALA A 75 3.94 8.69 -19.35
N TRP A 76 3.47 7.87 -20.31
CA TRP A 76 3.54 8.19 -21.71
C TRP A 76 2.70 9.42 -22.05
N SER A 77 3.21 10.26 -22.94
CA SER A 77 2.39 11.29 -23.55
C SER A 77 1.28 10.64 -24.39
N PRO A 78 0.12 11.28 -24.54
CA PRO A 78 -0.96 10.76 -25.40
C PRO A 78 -0.57 10.60 -26.87
N THR A 79 0.49 11.30 -27.32
CA THR A 79 1.04 11.17 -28.67
C THR A 79 2.03 10.01 -28.83
N GLY A 80 2.48 9.38 -27.74
CA GLY A 80 3.51 8.34 -27.77
C GLY A 80 4.93 8.83 -28.05
N GLU A 81 5.14 10.16 -28.17
CA GLU A 81 6.44 10.75 -28.54
C GLU A 81 7.37 10.98 -27.36
N SER A 82 6.85 11.02 -26.15
CA SER A 82 7.63 11.29 -24.94
C SER A 82 7.07 10.60 -23.70
N ILE A 83 7.93 10.50 -22.68
CA ILE A 83 7.60 9.97 -21.37
C ILE A 83 7.89 11.06 -20.35
N ALA A 84 6.89 11.45 -19.56
CA ALA A 84 7.08 12.30 -18.41
C ALA A 84 7.28 11.45 -17.15
N PHE A 85 8.00 12.00 -16.18
CA PHE A 85 8.21 11.36 -14.88
C PHE A 85 8.61 12.38 -13.83
N ILE A 86 8.50 12.01 -12.57
CA ILE A 86 8.91 12.82 -11.43
C ILE A 86 10.30 12.37 -10.97
N ALA A 87 11.18 13.33 -10.70
CA ALA A 87 12.52 13.04 -10.22
C ALA A 87 13.09 14.20 -9.38
N LYS A 88 14.12 13.87 -8.60
CA LYS A 88 15.07 14.84 -8.04
C LYS A 88 16.43 14.56 -8.67
N ARG A 89 16.95 15.51 -9.40
CA ARG A 89 18.19 15.35 -10.15
C ARG A 89 19.13 16.52 -9.96
N GLU A 90 20.39 16.29 -10.26
CA GLU A 90 21.38 17.34 -10.43
C GLU A 90 21.73 17.43 -11.93
N GLN A 91 21.45 18.58 -12.55
CA GLN A 91 21.76 18.86 -13.95
C GLN A 91 22.38 20.25 -14.07
N GLN A 92 23.44 20.39 -14.84
CA GLN A 92 24.14 21.64 -15.14
C GLN A 92 24.51 22.43 -13.86
N GLY A 93 24.96 21.73 -12.81
CA GLY A 93 25.35 22.33 -11.53
C GLY A 93 24.17 22.79 -10.65
N ARG A 94 22.93 22.51 -11.05
CA ARG A 94 21.72 22.77 -10.26
C ARG A 94 21.16 21.46 -9.71
N LYS A 95 21.06 21.34 -8.39
CA LYS A 95 20.44 20.23 -7.70
C LYS A 95 18.99 20.57 -7.34
N ASP A 96 18.05 19.66 -7.62
CA ASP A 96 16.66 19.80 -7.20
C ASP A 96 16.51 19.61 -5.70
N GLU A 97 15.93 20.59 -5.03
CA GLU A 97 15.55 20.50 -3.61
C GLU A 97 14.26 19.69 -3.42
N THR A 98 13.33 19.84 -4.36
CA THR A 98 12.02 19.18 -4.37
C THR A 98 11.80 18.40 -5.66
N PRO A 99 10.90 17.39 -5.69
CA PRO A 99 10.61 16.63 -6.90
C PRO A 99 10.09 17.53 -8.03
N GLN A 100 10.61 17.34 -9.25
CA GLN A 100 10.26 18.10 -10.43
C GLN A 100 9.83 17.18 -11.59
N LEU A 101 9.14 17.76 -12.57
CA LEU A 101 8.72 17.07 -13.77
C LEU A 101 9.86 17.06 -14.80
N TYR A 102 10.16 15.87 -15.28
CA TYR A 102 11.12 15.60 -16.35
C TYR A 102 10.41 14.95 -17.53
N VAL A 103 10.95 15.16 -18.72
CA VAL A 103 10.49 14.53 -19.97
C VAL A 103 11.67 13.91 -20.70
N ILE A 104 11.49 12.71 -21.23
CA ILE A 104 12.50 12.01 -22.02
C ILE A 104 11.86 11.40 -23.29
N SER A 105 12.65 11.34 -24.38
CA SER A 105 12.24 10.58 -25.58
C SER A 105 12.29 9.07 -25.31
N PRO A 106 11.29 8.30 -25.79
CA PRO A 106 11.34 6.83 -25.70
C PRO A 106 12.50 6.23 -26.49
N ASN A 107 13.11 6.97 -27.38
CA ASN A 107 14.28 6.53 -28.14
C ASN A 107 15.60 6.72 -27.37
N GLY A 108 15.57 7.39 -26.23
CA GLY A 108 16.72 7.71 -25.40
C GLY A 108 17.13 9.17 -25.51
N GLY A 109 18.32 9.48 -25.03
CA GLY A 109 18.83 10.83 -24.88
C GLY A 109 18.79 11.28 -23.42
N GLU A 110 19.07 12.55 -23.18
CA GLU A 110 19.04 13.13 -21.85
C GLU A 110 17.62 13.55 -21.47
N ALA A 111 17.24 13.29 -20.24
CA ALA A 111 15.96 13.74 -19.70
C ALA A 111 16.01 15.24 -19.40
N GLU A 112 15.03 15.98 -19.90
CA GLU A 112 14.92 17.41 -19.72
C GLU A 112 14.05 17.77 -18.53
N ARG A 113 14.55 18.60 -17.63
CA ARG A 113 13.75 19.23 -16.56
C ARG A 113 12.76 20.22 -17.18
N LYS A 114 11.48 20.00 -16.99
CA LYS A 114 10.42 20.87 -17.55
C LYS A 114 9.83 21.83 -16.54
N SER A 115 9.69 21.43 -15.27
CA SER A 115 9.12 22.29 -14.24
C SER A 115 10.17 22.96 -13.36
N ASP A 116 9.79 24.13 -12.82
CA ASP A 116 10.50 24.83 -11.76
C ASP A 116 9.48 25.34 -10.75
N PHE A 117 8.95 24.41 -9.96
CA PHE A 117 7.94 24.70 -8.94
C PHE A 117 8.53 24.42 -7.55
N ALA A 118 8.84 25.47 -6.80
CA ALA A 118 9.59 25.38 -5.54
C ALA A 118 8.97 24.41 -4.51
N PRO A 119 7.65 24.37 -4.30
CA PRO A 119 7.04 23.40 -3.39
C PRO A 119 7.20 21.93 -3.80
N GLY A 120 7.48 21.66 -5.08
CA GLY A 120 7.59 20.31 -5.64
C GLY A 120 6.29 19.78 -6.23
N ILE A 121 6.38 18.61 -6.84
CA ILE A 121 5.28 17.92 -7.54
C ILE A 121 5.08 16.56 -6.89
N GLU A 122 3.82 16.25 -6.52
CA GLU A 122 3.44 14.98 -5.88
C GLU A 122 3.01 13.92 -6.91
N SER A 123 2.14 14.31 -7.85
CA SER A 123 1.63 13.44 -8.91
C SER A 123 1.23 14.25 -10.13
N PHE A 124 1.05 13.60 -11.29
CA PHE A 124 0.67 14.30 -12.50
C PHE A 124 -0.10 13.43 -13.50
N LYS A 125 -0.82 14.09 -14.43
CA LYS A 125 -1.41 13.49 -15.63
C LYS A 125 -1.26 14.40 -16.82
N TRP A 126 -1.02 13.80 -17.99
CA TRP A 126 -1.05 14.51 -19.26
C TRP A 126 -2.46 14.97 -19.62
N LEU A 127 -2.57 16.12 -20.26
CA LEU A 127 -3.76 16.47 -21.06
C LEU A 127 -3.66 15.78 -22.43
N PRO A 128 -4.81 15.52 -23.09
CA PRO A 128 -4.85 14.82 -24.37
C PRO A 128 -4.08 15.52 -25.51
N ASP A 129 -3.80 16.82 -25.37
CA ASP A 129 -3.02 17.58 -26.36
C ASP A 129 -1.52 17.28 -26.36
N GLY A 130 -1.04 16.43 -25.43
CA GLY A 130 0.38 16.08 -25.31
C GLY A 130 1.32 17.25 -24.97
N ARG A 131 0.75 18.43 -24.64
CA ARG A 131 1.47 19.67 -24.37
C ARG A 131 1.28 20.15 -22.95
N ARG A 132 0.12 19.93 -22.38
CA ARG A 132 -0.20 20.36 -21.03
C ARG A 132 -0.23 19.17 -20.07
N ILE A 133 0.12 19.47 -18.81
CA ILE A 133 0.11 18.50 -17.70
C ILE A 133 -0.66 19.14 -16.53
N VAL A 134 -1.53 18.37 -15.91
CA VAL A 134 -2.07 18.69 -14.59
C VAL A 134 -1.26 17.94 -13.55
N PHE A 135 -0.83 18.64 -12.51
CA PHE A 135 -0.09 18.03 -11.40
C PHE A 135 -0.65 18.48 -10.05
N SER A 136 -0.47 17.66 -9.03
CA SER A 136 -0.79 17.99 -7.65
C SER A 136 0.45 18.50 -6.92
N ALA A 137 0.25 19.49 -6.04
CA ALA A 137 1.32 20.02 -5.21
C ALA A 137 0.77 20.68 -3.94
N TRP A 138 1.58 20.69 -2.88
CA TRP A 138 1.29 21.39 -1.63
C TRP A 138 1.55 22.89 -1.79
N VAL A 139 0.52 23.72 -1.64
CA VAL A 139 0.58 25.17 -1.83
C VAL A 139 0.04 25.91 -0.62
N TRP A 140 0.46 27.15 -0.43
CA TRP A 140 -0.20 28.11 0.46
C TRP A 140 -1.40 28.69 -0.28
N PRO A 141 -2.64 28.38 0.12
CA PRO A 141 -3.84 28.68 -0.68
C PRO A 141 -4.14 30.17 -0.79
N GLU A 142 -3.64 30.99 0.14
CA GLU A 142 -3.79 32.45 0.12
C GLU A 142 -2.85 33.14 -0.87
N LEU A 143 -1.82 32.46 -1.38
CA LEU A 143 -0.80 33.02 -2.26
C LEU A 143 -1.14 32.78 -3.73
N LYS A 144 -0.95 33.82 -4.56
CA LYS A 144 -1.21 33.79 -5.99
C LYS A 144 0.08 33.66 -6.79
N GLY A 145 0.09 32.62 -7.67
CA GLY A 145 1.15 32.37 -8.65
C GLY A 145 2.45 31.81 -8.09
N SER A 146 3.23 31.18 -8.97
CA SER A 146 4.43 30.41 -8.62
C SER A 146 5.52 31.23 -7.91
N ALA A 147 5.66 32.51 -8.25
CA ALA A 147 6.68 33.39 -7.63
C ALA A 147 6.39 33.67 -6.15
N ALA A 148 5.12 33.82 -5.77
CA ALA A 148 4.73 33.98 -4.36
C ALA A 148 4.92 32.68 -3.58
N GLN A 149 4.53 31.56 -4.17
CA GLN A 149 4.77 30.22 -3.61
C GLN A 149 6.28 29.98 -3.38
N ALA A 150 7.13 30.32 -4.35
CA ALA A 150 8.58 30.15 -4.23
C ALA A 150 9.19 31.01 -3.11
N ARG A 151 8.77 32.27 -2.99
CA ARG A 151 9.24 33.15 -1.89
C ARG A 151 8.84 32.61 -0.52
N ARG A 152 7.60 32.18 -0.38
CA ARG A 152 7.11 31.60 0.89
C ARG A 152 7.79 30.28 1.19
N HIS A 153 7.99 29.43 0.19
CA HIS A 153 8.72 28.16 0.33
C HIS A 153 10.13 28.37 0.86
N LYS A 154 10.86 29.34 0.29
CA LYS A 154 12.21 29.72 0.77
C LYS A 154 12.18 30.21 2.21
N GLN A 155 11.28 31.16 2.56
CA GLN A 155 11.13 31.67 3.92
C GLN A 155 10.81 30.54 4.91
N PHE A 156 9.94 29.60 4.50
CA PHE A 156 9.56 28.45 5.32
C PHE A 156 10.73 27.49 5.53
N SER A 157 11.54 27.21 4.49
CA SER A 157 12.71 26.32 4.59
C SER A 157 13.87 26.92 5.40
N GLU A 158 14.00 28.24 5.42
CA GLU A 158 15.02 28.98 6.18
C GLU A 158 14.62 29.24 7.64
N ARG A 159 13.37 28.91 8.01
CA ARG A 159 12.84 29.08 9.36
C ARG A 159 13.61 28.19 10.33
N LYS A 160 14.01 28.77 11.46
CA LYS A 160 14.78 28.05 12.50
C LYS A 160 13.89 27.39 13.55
N GLU A 161 12.68 27.89 13.72
CA GLU A 161 11.71 27.31 14.63
C GLU A 161 11.19 25.98 14.07
N SER A 162 11.31 24.92 14.86
CA SER A 162 10.81 23.58 14.52
C SER A 162 9.36 23.33 14.98
N GLY A 163 8.87 24.15 15.90
CA GLY A 163 7.51 24.04 16.41
C GLY A 163 6.48 24.61 15.44
N TYR A 164 5.26 24.08 15.50
CA TYR A 164 4.10 24.62 14.77
C TYR A 164 2.83 24.56 15.63
N ALA A 165 1.89 25.45 15.34
CA ALA A 165 0.55 25.43 15.93
C ALA A 165 -0.47 25.04 14.85
N THR A 166 -1.43 24.21 15.21
CA THR A 166 -2.49 23.81 14.30
C THR A 166 -3.83 23.67 15.02
N SER A 167 -4.90 24.02 14.33
CA SER A 167 -6.29 23.74 14.72
C SER A 167 -6.93 22.70 13.79
N GLN A 168 -6.14 22.10 12.90
CA GLN A 168 -6.62 21.12 11.93
C GLN A 168 -6.70 19.73 12.57
N ALA A 169 -7.74 18.98 12.21
CA ALA A 169 -7.94 17.60 12.64
C ALA A 169 -6.85 16.69 12.08
N TYR A 170 -6.45 16.91 10.83
CA TYR A 170 -5.36 16.20 10.18
C TYR A 170 -4.07 17.00 10.23
N TYR A 171 -3.06 16.51 10.96
CA TYR A 171 -1.75 17.16 11.09
C TYR A 171 -0.58 16.22 10.89
N ARG A 172 -0.81 14.90 10.83
CA ARG A 172 0.19 13.87 10.53
C ARG A 172 -0.44 12.68 9.79
N TYR A 173 0.38 11.90 9.10
CA TYR A 173 -0.04 10.72 8.37
C TYR A 173 1.09 9.68 8.32
N PHE A 174 0.85 8.48 8.81
CA PHE A 174 1.77 7.35 8.94
C PHE A 174 3.10 7.69 9.62
N ASP A 175 4.03 8.34 8.94
CA ASP A 175 5.43 8.57 9.34
C ASP A 175 5.88 10.02 9.17
N HIS A 176 4.99 10.91 8.76
CA HIS A 176 5.32 12.30 8.52
C HIS A 176 4.26 13.26 9.03
N ASN A 177 4.70 14.45 9.40
CA ASN A 177 3.79 15.55 9.62
C ASN A 177 3.28 16.06 8.27
N LEU A 178 1.98 16.30 8.16
CA LEU A 178 1.41 16.91 6.98
C LEU A 178 1.94 18.35 6.84
N PRO A 179 2.15 18.83 5.60
CA PRO A 179 2.64 20.19 5.39
C PRO A 179 1.70 21.23 5.99
N GLN A 180 2.14 21.87 7.07
CA GLN A 180 1.36 22.88 7.77
C GLN A 180 1.17 24.13 6.93
N GLU A 181 0.04 24.83 7.10
CA GLU A 181 -0.33 26.04 6.34
C GLU A 181 -0.52 25.79 4.83
N ARG A 182 -0.36 24.55 4.36
CA ARG A 182 -0.47 24.17 2.95
C ARG A 182 -1.60 23.19 2.73
N VAL A 183 -2.15 23.24 1.54
CA VAL A 183 -3.18 22.32 1.06
C VAL A 183 -2.76 21.75 -0.29
N LEU A 184 -3.33 20.62 -0.67
CA LEU A 184 -3.00 19.95 -1.92
C LEU A 184 -3.90 20.46 -3.04
N HIS A 185 -3.34 21.23 -3.99
CA HIS A 185 -4.05 21.76 -5.15
C HIS A 185 -3.69 21.03 -6.43
N LEU A 186 -4.55 21.15 -7.45
CA LEU A 186 -4.25 20.85 -8.84
C LEU A 186 -3.75 22.08 -9.56
N LEU A 187 -2.63 21.91 -10.28
CA LEU A 187 -2.02 22.99 -11.06
C LEU A 187 -1.89 22.54 -12.53
N LEU A 188 -2.18 23.46 -13.44
CA LEU A 188 -2.02 23.26 -14.88
C LEU A 188 -0.67 23.82 -15.33
N PHE A 189 0.12 23.01 -15.99
CA PHE A 189 1.43 23.35 -16.52
C PHE A 189 1.43 23.23 -18.04
N ASP A 190 1.89 24.27 -18.74
CA ASP A 190 2.09 24.28 -20.18
C ASP A 190 3.59 24.10 -20.48
N LEU A 191 3.95 22.97 -21.06
CA LEU A 191 5.34 22.59 -21.36
C LEU A 191 6.07 23.55 -22.30
N ARG A 192 5.33 24.24 -23.20
CA ARG A 192 5.92 25.13 -24.18
C ARG A 192 6.26 26.50 -23.59
N SER A 193 5.35 27.06 -22.79
CA SER A 193 5.53 28.39 -22.20
C SER A 193 6.16 28.36 -20.81
N GLY A 194 6.24 27.20 -20.16
CA GLY A 194 6.67 27.06 -18.76
C GLY A 194 5.66 27.62 -17.75
N ARG A 195 4.48 28.06 -18.20
CA ARG A 195 3.48 28.69 -17.34
C ARG A 195 2.77 27.66 -16.46
N ILE A 196 2.75 27.94 -15.14
CA ILE A 196 2.00 27.19 -14.15
C ILE A 196 0.82 28.04 -13.69
N ARG A 197 -0.37 27.41 -13.59
CA ARG A 197 -1.60 28.05 -13.11
C ARG A 197 -2.25 27.15 -12.07
N ASP A 198 -2.48 27.66 -10.88
CA ASP A 198 -3.27 26.97 -9.86
C ASP A 198 -4.74 26.94 -10.28
N LEU A 199 -5.31 25.73 -10.31
CA LEU A 199 -6.69 25.50 -10.75
C LEU A 199 -7.70 25.73 -9.62
N PHE A 200 -7.26 25.65 -8.37
CA PHE A 200 -8.10 25.82 -7.19
C PHE A 200 -7.93 27.19 -6.54
N GLU A 201 -7.04 28.06 -7.07
CA GLU A 201 -6.80 29.42 -6.56
C GLU A 201 -8.11 30.18 -6.34
N GLY A 202 -8.32 30.65 -5.10
CA GLY A 202 -9.51 31.40 -4.71
C GLY A 202 -10.78 30.56 -4.55
N SER A 203 -10.69 29.23 -4.59
CA SER A 203 -11.78 28.32 -4.30
C SER A 203 -11.65 27.71 -2.91
N ARG A 204 -12.66 26.94 -2.49
CA ARG A 204 -12.64 26.15 -1.25
C ARG A 204 -12.09 24.74 -1.44
N PHE A 205 -11.74 24.37 -2.66
CA PHE A 205 -11.37 22.99 -2.99
C PHE A 205 -9.90 22.71 -2.68
N GLU A 206 -9.66 21.54 -2.15
CA GLU A 206 -8.37 20.90 -2.00
C GLU A 206 -8.51 19.41 -2.30
N LEU A 207 -7.44 18.72 -2.71
CA LEU A 207 -7.41 17.26 -2.80
C LEU A 207 -7.30 16.66 -1.40
N PRO A 208 -7.68 15.37 -1.23
CA PRO A 208 -7.52 14.66 0.03
C PRO A 208 -6.05 14.69 0.48
N ARG A 209 -5.81 15.04 1.74
CA ARG A 209 -4.45 15.24 2.29
C ARG A 209 -3.69 13.93 2.54
N ASP A 210 -4.39 12.82 2.64
CA ASP A 210 -3.88 11.47 2.82
C ASP A 210 -3.76 10.69 1.50
N ALA A 211 -4.18 11.27 0.38
CA ALA A 211 -4.21 10.65 -0.95
C ALA A 211 -3.60 11.58 -2.01
N SER A 212 -2.27 11.71 -2.01
CA SER A 212 -1.55 12.55 -2.98
C SER A 212 -1.31 11.87 -4.35
N GLY A 213 -1.75 10.62 -4.52
CA GLY A 213 -1.58 9.84 -5.74
C GLY A 213 -2.36 10.39 -6.95
N ASN A 214 -2.07 9.87 -8.13
CA ASN A 214 -2.71 10.30 -9.37
C ASN A 214 -4.12 9.68 -9.60
N ASP A 215 -4.60 8.83 -8.70
CA ASP A 215 -5.93 8.25 -8.79
C ASP A 215 -7.03 9.14 -8.23
N VAL A 216 -6.68 10.22 -7.49
CA VAL A 216 -7.67 11.16 -6.91
C VAL A 216 -8.23 12.15 -7.91
N PHE A 217 -7.73 12.20 -9.13
CA PHE A 217 -8.26 13.04 -10.21
C PHE A 217 -8.10 12.39 -11.57
N ASP A 218 -8.90 12.83 -12.55
CA ASP A 218 -8.75 12.42 -13.94
C ASP A 218 -9.07 13.54 -14.92
N VAL A 219 -8.43 13.49 -16.09
CA VAL A 219 -8.62 14.47 -17.16
C VAL A 219 -9.56 13.90 -18.20
N ARG A 220 -10.61 14.64 -18.53
CA ARG A 220 -11.56 14.25 -19.58
C ARG A 220 -10.86 14.15 -20.94
N PRO A 221 -11.20 13.17 -21.81
CA PRO A 221 -10.53 12.95 -23.09
C PRO A 221 -10.55 14.14 -24.06
N ASP A 222 -11.47 15.10 -23.90
CA ASP A 222 -11.49 16.35 -24.68
C ASP A 222 -10.52 17.43 -24.15
N GLY A 223 -9.87 17.17 -23.00
CA GLY A 223 -8.93 18.09 -22.35
C GLY A 223 -9.55 19.36 -21.78
N ARG A 224 -10.88 19.40 -21.61
CA ARG A 224 -11.61 20.58 -21.15
C ARG A 224 -12.02 20.54 -19.70
N ARG A 225 -12.12 19.35 -19.12
CA ARG A 225 -12.60 19.16 -17.77
C ARG A 225 -11.71 18.20 -16.98
N ILE A 226 -11.74 18.35 -15.65
CA ILE A 226 -11.03 17.49 -14.70
C ILE A 226 -12.01 17.08 -13.62
N ALA A 227 -12.18 15.77 -13.42
CA ALA A 227 -12.86 15.22 -12.25
C ALA A 227 -11.86 15.00 -11.12
N PHE A 228 -12.24 15.29 -9.90
CA PHE A 228 -11.38 15.08 -8.72
C PHE A 228 -12.19 14.75 -7.48
N ALA A 229 -11.58 13.97 -6.59
CA ALA A 229 -12.10 13.70 -5.27
C ALA A 229 -11.68 14.82 -4.30
N HIS A 230 -12.57 15.21 -3.40
CA HIS A 230 -12.28 16.17 -2.34
C HIS A 230 -13.13 15.86 -1.11
N ASP A 231 -12.66 16.24 0.07
CA ASP A 231 -13.46 16.18 1.29
C ASP A 231 -14.27 17.49 1.41
N PRO A 232 -15.61 17.45 1.35
CA PRO A 232 -16.45 18.65 1.50
C PRO A 232 -16.31 19.34 2.84
N ALA A 233 -15.78 18.65 3.86
CA ALA A 233 -15.68 19.09 5.25
C ALA A 233 -14.23 19.08 5.80
N ALA A 234 -13.22 19.06 4.95
CA ALA A 234 -11.81 18.79 5.26
C ALA A 234 -11.21 19.55 6.47
N VAL A 235 -11.73 20.73 6.79
CA VAL A 235 -11.18 21.59 7.86
C VAL A 235 -11.91 21.39 9.20
N ALA A 236 -13.16 20.97 9.19
CA ALA A 236 -14.05 21.08 10.34
C ALA A 236 -14.40 19.71 10.98
N VAL A 237 -14.30 18.60 10.27
CA VAL A 237 -14.84 17.32 10.72
C VAL A 237 -13.87 16.18 10.46
N LEU A 238 -13.80 15.28 11.42
CA LEU A 238 -13.03 14.04 11.51
C LEU A 238 -13.62 12.90 10.67
N GLY A 239 -14.32 13.16 9.60
CA GLY A 239 -14.92 12.11 8.78
C GLY A 239 -14.32 12.15 7.38
N ASN A 240 -13.61 11.11 6.99
CA ASN A 240 -13.13 10.93 5.62
C ASN A 240 -14.32 10.59 4.72
N ARG A 241 -15.06 11.59 4.29
CA ARG A 241 -16.07 11.45 3.26
C ARG A 241 -15.65 12.25 2.04
N LEU A 242 -15.40 11.57 0.95
CA LEU A 242 -15.02 12.22 -0.30
C LEU A 242 -16.22 12.35 -1.24
N ALA A 243 -16.29 13.45 -1.93
CA ALA A 243 -17.20 13.72 -3.02
C ALA A 243 -16.43 13.86 -4.34
N LEU A 244 -17.09 13.65 -5.47
CA LEU A 244 -16.52 13.91 -6.79
C LEU A 244 -17.07 15.22 -7.36
N THR A 245 -16.14 16.05 -7.80
CA THR A 245 -16.44 17.35 -8.43
C THR A 245 -15.71 17.44 -9.78
N GLU A 246 -16.33 18.06 -10.75
CA GLU A 246 -15.75 18.35 -12.07
C GLU A 246 -15.41 19.84 -12.17
N LEU A 247 -14.22 20.16 -12.66
CA LEU A 247 -13.77 21.52 -12.96
C LEU A 247 -13.71 21.72 -14.49
N ASP A 248 -14.42 22.71 -15.01
CA ASP A 248 -14.26 23.19 -16.38
C ASP A 248 -13.06 24.16 -16.47
N LEU A 249 -12.07 23.80 -17.26
CA LEU A 249 -10.79 24.53 -17.36
C LEU A 249 -10.91 25.90 -18.02
N ARG A 250 -11.96 26.13 -18.83
CA ARG A 250 -12.19 27.39 -19.53
C ARG A 250 -13.01 28.36 -18.68
N SER A 251 -14.16 27.91 -18.21
CA SER A 251 -15.08 28.76 -17.41
C SER A 251 -14.69 28.84 -15.95
N ARG A 252 -13.83 27.94 -15.45
CA ARG A 252 -13.47 27.76 -14.04
C ARG A 252 -14.67 27.45 -13.14
N ARG A 253 -15.73 26.88 -13.69
CA ARG A 253 -16.89 26.43 -12.92
C ARG A 253 -16.63 25.04 -12.36
N PHE A 254 -17.08 24.86 -11.13
CA PHE A 254 -17.09 23.58 -10.44
C PHE A 254 -18.52 23.02 -10.45
N GLU A 255 -18.66 21.75 -10.77
CA GLU A 255 -19.94 21.05 -10.83
C GLU A 255 -19.84 19.74 -10.03
N SER A 256 -20.77 19.49 -9.11
CA SER A 256 -20.80 18.26 -8.35
C SER A 256 -21.19 17.09 -9.25
N LEU A 257 -20.41 16.03 -9.22
CA LEU A 257 -20.66 14.78 -9.95
C LEU A 257 -21.31 13.72 -9.08
N ALA A 258 -20.80 13.54 -7.87
CA ALA A 258 -21.34 12.62 -6.87
C ALA A 258 -21.02 13.16 -5.47
N ASP A 259 -22.07 13.42 -4.71
CA ASP A 259 -22.01 13.88 -3.31
C ASP A 259 -23.23 13.34 -2.57
N ALA A 260 -23.03 12.35 -1.70
CA ALA A 260 -24.11 11.73 -0.93
C ALA A 260 -23.64 11.51 0.51
N ALA A 261 -24.46 11.84 1.51
CA ALA A 261 -24.08 11.92 2.91
C ALA A 261 -23.50 10.63 3.50
N GLU A 262 -23.95 9.47 3.02
CA GLU A 262 -23.51 8.15 3.49
C GLU A 262 -22.50 7.47 2.57
N TRP A 263 -21.97 8.19 1.56
CA TRP A 263 -21.09 7.59 0.58
C TRP A 263 -19.78 8.35 0.45
N ASP A 264 -18.71 7.58 0.33
CA ASP A 264 -17.34 8.02 0.08
C ASP A 264 -16.99 7.65 -1.36
N PHE A 265 -16.63 8.64 -2.20
CA PHE A 265 -16.33 8.44 -3.62
C PHE A 265 -14.86 8.68 -3.91
N GLY A 266 -14.25 7.82 -4.71
CA GLY A 266 -12.83 7.94 -5.07
C GLY A 266 -12.50 7.46 -6.47
N ALA A 267 -11.22 7.55 -6.81
CA ALA A 267 -10.61 6.99 -8.02
C ALA A 267 -11.37 7.29 -9.33
N PRO A 268 -11.76 8.56 -9.62
CA PRO A 268 -12.50 8.89 -10.83
C PRO A 268 -11.70 8.55 -12.08
N ARG A 269 -12.38 7.96 -13.10
CA ARG A 269 -11.77 7.63 -14.39
C ARG A 269 -12.76 7.82 -15.52
N TYR A 270 -12.54 8.78 -16.40
CA TYR A 270 -13.40 9.01 -17.56
C TYR A 270 -13.36 7.85 -18.54
N SER A 271 -14.52 7.54 -19.12
CA SER A 271 -14.60 6.69 -20.30
C SER A 271 -13.92 7.37 -21.50
N PRO A 272 -13.47 6.62 -22.53
CA PRO A 272 -12.78 7.19 -23.69
C PRO A 272 -13.59 8.24 -24.45
N ASP A 273 -14.91 8.14 -24.44
CA ASP A 273 -15.83 9.12 -25.04
C ASP A 273 -16.10 10.35 -24.12
N GLY A 274 -15.62 10.30 -22.86
CA GLY A 274 -15.79 11.35 -21.86
C GLY A 274 -17.23 11.53 -21.36
N GLN A 275 -18.14 10.61 -21.66
CA GLN A 275 -19.57 10.72 -21.29
C GLN A 275 -19.86 10.11 -19.92
N ARG A 276 -19.03 9.21 -19.44
CA ARG A 276 -19.21 8.47 -18.21
C ARG A 276 -17.93 8.51 -17.37
N LEU A 277 -18.07 8.25 -16.09
CA LEU A 277 -16.96 8.16 -15.15
C LEU A 277 -17.09 6.86 -14.37
N ALA A 278 -16.10 5.99 -14.43
CA ALA A 278 -15.93 4.93 -13.44
C ALA A 278 -15.35 5.54 -12.15
N ALA A 279 -15.80 5.06 -11.01
CA ALA A 279 -15.33 5.50 -9.71
C ALA A 279 -15.40 4.36 -8.70
N THR A 280 -14.75 4.51 -7.56
CA THR A 280 -15.02 3.71 -6.39
C THR A 280 -16.05 4.42 -5.51
N ALA A 281 -16.94 3.65 -4.87
CA ALA A 281 -17.92 4.17 -3.91
C ALA A 281 -17.96 3.25 -2.68
N ALA A 282 -17.94 3.81 -1.48
CA ALA A 282 -18.02 3.06 -0.24
C ALA A 282 -19.10 3.63 0.69
N ASN A 283 -19.98 2.78 1.21
CA ASN A 283 -21.02 3.20 2.14
C ASN A 283 -20.44 3.39 3.54
N VAL A 284 -20.21 4.64 3.95
CA VAL A 284 -19.62 5.00 5.26
C VAL A 284 -20.66 5.19 6.35
N GLY A 285 -21.96 5.19 6.02
CA GLY A 285 -23.05 5.33 6.98
C GLY A 285 -23.37 4.06 7.75
N ARG A 286 -23.19 2.90 7.11
CA ARG A 286 -23.59 1.59 7.67
C ARG A 286 -22.46 0.78 8.27
N ARG A 287 -21.23 0.95 7.78
CA ARG A 287 -20.08 0.09 8.11
C ARG A 287 -18.90 0.94 8.57
N HIS A 288 -18.12 0.37 9.45
CA HIS A 288 -16.98 1.08 9.99
C HIS A 288 -15.80 1.18 9.01
N ARG A 289 -15.57 0.16 8.19
CA ARG A 289 -14.60 0.08 7.11
C ARG A 289 -15.31 -0.32 5.85
N ALA A 290 -16.20 0.56 5.37
CA ALA A 290 -16.97 0.27 4.18
C ALA A 290 -16.04 -0.14 3.03
N PRO A 291 -16.27 -1.31 2.42
CA PRO A 291 -15.53 -1.73 1.25
C PRO A 291 -15.86 -0.82 0.07
N SER A 292 -14.85 -0.56 -0.74
CA SER A 292 -15.03 0.16 -1.99
C SER A 292 -15.67 -0.75 -3.04
N GLU A 293 -16.74 -0.27 -3.63
CA GLU A 293 -17.48 -0.93 -4.71
C GLU A 293 -17.24 -0.18 -6.02
N LEU A 294 -17.44 -0.83 -7.16
CA LEU A 294 -17.38 -0.19 -8.47
C LEU A 294 -18.63 0.64 -8.72
N ALA A 295 -18.46 1.91 -9.07
CA ALA A 295 -19.53 2.83 -9.39
C ALA A 295 -19.40 3.39 -10.81
N LEU A 296 -20.53 3.74 -11.42
CA LEU A 296 -20.63 4.51 -12.65
C LEU A 296 -21.31 5.84 -12.34
N VAL A 297 -20.65 6.92 -12.70
CA VAL A 297 -21.18 8.29 -12.62
C VAL A 297 -21.48 8.79 -14.02
N GLU A 298 -22.70 9.26 -14.24
CA GLU A 298 -23.15 9.84 -15.50
C GLU A 298 -23.48 11.32 -15.25
N PRO A 299 -22.64 12.27 -15.71
CA PRO A 299 -22.85 13.69 -15.47
C PRO A 299 -24.27 14.14 -15.85
N GLY A 300 -24.95 14.81 -14.92
CA GLY A 300 -26.34 15.24 -15.10
C GLY A 300 -27.41 14.17 -14.91
N ARG A 301 -27.01 12.88 -14.70
CA ARG A 301 -27.93 11.77 -14.46
C ARG A 301 -27.75 11.09 -13.10
N GLY A 302 -26.64 11.40 -12.42
CA GLY A 302 -26.31 10.83 -11.11
C GLY A 302 -25.34 9.66 -11.18
N TRP A 303 -25.38 8.79 -10.18
CA TRP A 303 -24.47 7.65 -10.07
C TRP A 303 -25.21 6.37 -9.66
N ARG A 304 -24.60 5.22 -9.92
CA ARG A 304 -25.09 3.91 -9.49
C ARG A 304 -23.93 2.96 -9.24
N LEU A 305 -24.14 1.98 -8.38
CA LEU A 305 -23.23 0.86 -8.23
C LEU A 305 -23.26 -0.05 -9.45
N LEU A 306 -22.11 -0.61 -9.76
CA LEU A 306 -21.94 -1.70 -10.72
C LEU A 306 -21.55 -2.96 -9.92
N ALA A 307 -21.99 -4.14 -10.41
CA ALA A 307 -21.68 -5.42 -9.77
C ALA A 307 -22.01 -5.44 -8.25
N ALA A 308 -23.17 -4.89 -7.87
CA ALA A 308 -23.60 -4.77 -6.48
C ALA A 308 -23.74 -6.14 -5.75
N ASP A 309 -23.88 -7.23 -6.49
CA ASP A 309 -23.93 -8.59 -5.94
C ASP A 309 -22.54 -9.16 -5.61
N ARG A 310 -21.47 -8.44 -5.99
CA ARG A 310 -20.11 -8.87 -5.71
C ARG A 310 -19.66 -8.40 -4.33
N ASP A 311 -19.46 -9.34 -3.43
CA ASP A 311 -19.09 -9.09 -2.03
C ASP A 311 -17.56 -9.00 -1.83
N HIS A 312 -16.87 -8.18 -2.67
CA HIS A 312 -15.41 -7.98 -2.57
C HIS A 312 -15.04 -6.53 -2.90
N GLU A 313 -14.00 -6.04 -2.23
CA GLU A 313 -13.51 -4.68 -2.43
C GLU A 313 -12.92 -4.47 -3.83
N VAL A 314 -13.13 -3.27 -4.36
CA VAL A 314 -12.51 -2.80 -5.59
C VAL A 314 -11.35 -1.85 -5.22
N ASN A 315 -10.15 -2.16 -5.67
CA ASN A 315 -9.00 -1.30 -5.46
C ASN A 315 -9.06 -0.06 -6.39
N PRO A 316 -8.48 1.09 -5.99
CA PRO A 316 -8.30 2.22 -6.89
C PRO A 316 -7.42 1.85 -8.10
N GLY A 317 -7.36 2.73 -9.12
CA GLY A 317 -6.55 2.48 -10.30
C GLY A 317 -7.36 1.90 -11.47
N LEU A 318 -8.65 2.26 -11.56
CA LEU A 318 -9.57 1.84 -12.63
C LEU A 318 -9.06 2.18 -14.03
N ARG A 319 -9.32 1.33 -15.02
CA ARG A 319 -9.05 1.58 -16.45
C ARG A 319 -10.21 1.16 -17.32
N TRP A 320 -10.43 1.92 -18.38
CA TRP A 320 -11.37 1.57 -19.43
C TRP A 320 -10.67 0.86 -20.58
N SER A 321 -11.37 -0.03 -21.26
CA SER A 321 -10.98 -0.47 -22.61
C SER A 321 -11.07 0.70 -23.58
N GLY A 322 -10.31 0.64 -24.68
CA GLY A 322 -10.27 1.73 -25.68
C GLY A 322 -11.62 2.04 -26.33
N ASP A 323 -12.53 1.07 -26.41
CA ASP A 323 -13.90 1.22 -26.91
C ASP A 323 -14.91 1.67 -25.84
N GLY A 324 -14.50 1.77 -24.58
CA GLY A 324 -15.37 2.15 -23.45
C GLY A 324 -16.41 1.07 -23.07
N GLY A 325 -16.24 -0.15 -23.55
CA GLY A 325 -17.14 -1.27 -23.27
C GLY A 325 -16.83 -2.01 -21.97
N THR A 326 -15.58 -1.92 -21.50
CA THR A 326 -15.11 -2.68 -20.34
C THR A 326 -14.40 -1.77 -19.33
N ILE A 327 -14.62 -2.01 -18.03
CA ILE A 327 -13.87 -1.42 -16.94
C ILE A 327 -12.99 -2.50 -16.32
N PHE A 328 -11.69 -2.25 -16.23
CA PHE A 328 -10.71 -3.09 -15.54
C PHE A 328 -10.43 -2.55 -14.15
N PHE A 329 -10.31 -3.46 -13.17
CA PHE A 329 -9.96 -3.14 -11.78
C PHE A 329 -9.29 -4.33 -11.10
N SER A 330 -8.50 -4.08 -10.06
CA SER A 330 -7.99 -5.17 -9.22
C SER A 330 -8.84 -5.32 -7.96
N ALA A 331 -8.93 -6.55 -7.47
CA ALA A 331 -9.66 -6.85 -6.26
C ALA A 331 -9.15 -8.13 -5.60
N GLU A 332 -9.18 -8.14 -4.27
CA GLU A 332 -8.75 -9.28 -3.46
C GLU A 332 -9.83 -10.35 -3.39
N GLU A 333 -9.41 -11.60 -3.45
CA GLU A 333 -10.25 -12.77 -3.25
C GLU A 333 -9.42 -13.93 -2.72
N ARG A 334 -9.76 -14.43 -1.52
CA ARG A 334 -9.16 -15.62 -0.89
C ARG A 334 -7.63 -15.63 -0.97
N GLY A 335 -6.98 -14.58 -0.45
CA GLY A 335 -5.52 -14.47 -0.39
C GLY A 335 -4.84 -14.29 -1.76
N ARG A 336 -5.53 -13.77 -2.73
CA ARG A 336 -5.02 -13.37 -4.05
C ARG A 336 -5.56 -12.00 -4.42
N CYS A 337 -4.89 -11.29 -5.31
CA CYS A 337 -5.41 -10.06 -5.90
C CYS A 337 -5.46 -10.22 -7.42
N HIS A 338 -6.64 -10.47 -7.94
CA HIS A 338 -6.86 -10.68 -9.38
C HIS A 338 -7.06 -9.35 -10.12
N LEU A 339 -6.79 -9.36 -11.42
CA LEU A 339 -7.29 -8.33 -12.32
C LEU A 339 -8.65 -8.76 -12.86
N TRP A 340 -9.66 -7.96 -12.58
CA TRP A 340 -11.04 -8.17 -12.99
C TRP A 340 -11.42 -7.27 -14.16
N GLN A 341 -12.48 -7.65 -14.87
CA GLN A 341 -13.12 -6.86 -15.90
C GLN A 341 -14.63 -6.87 -15.73
N TYR A 342 -15.26 -5.73 -16.02
CA TYR A 342 -16.69 -5.54 -15.97
C TYR A 342 -17.20 -5.02 -17.32
N GLY A 343 -18.10 -5.75 -17.99
CA GLY A 343 -18.77 -5.35 -19.22
C GLY A 343 -19.89 -4.35 -18.91
N VAL A 344 -19.79 -3.14 -19.46
CA VAL A 344 -20.72 -2.05 -19.11
C VAL A 344 -22.10 -2.26 -19.72
N ALA A 345 -22.18 -2.92 -20.88
CA ALA A 345 -23.43 -3.13 -21.60
C ALA A 345 -24.27 -4.29 -21.04
N ASP A 346 -23.63 -5.38 -20.64
CA ASP A 346 -24.26 -6.64 -20.23
C ASP A 346 -24.13 -6.93 -18.72
N GLY A 347 -23.32 -6.14 -17.99
CA GLY A 347 -23.05 -6.38 -16.58
C GLY A 347 -22.17 -7.59 -16.31
N ALA A 348 -21.60 -8.22 -17.35
CA ALA A 348 -20.78 -9.40 -17.20
C ALA A 348 -19.48 -9.06 -16.42
N ILE A 349 -19.19 -9.87 -15.39
CA ILE A 349 -17.96 -9.74 -14.61
C ILE A 349 -17.11 -11.00 -14.77
N GLY A 350 -15.82 -10.83 -14.92
CA GLY A 350 -14.89 -11.94 -15.08
C GLY A 350 -13.47 -11.58 -14.67
N ILE A 351 -12.61 -12.60 -14.55
CA ILE A 351 -11.20 -12.43 -14.24
C ILE A 351 -10.44 -12.27 -15.57
N ALA A 352 -9.78 -11.10 -15.74
CA ALA A 352 -8.90 -10.84 -16.88
C ALA A 352 -7.51 -11.45 -16.67
N ARG A 353 -7.04 -11.51 -15.40
CA ARG A 353 -5.80 -12.20 -14.99
C ARG A 353 -6.00 -12.85 -13.63
N GLU A 354 -5.82 -14.16 -13.59
CA GLU A 354 -5.94 -14.98 -12.40
C GLU A 354 -4.59 -15.23 -11.71
N GLY A 355 -4.61 -15.41 -10.39
CA GLY A 355 -3.50 -15.85 -9.56
C GLY A 355 -2.49 -14.77 -9.18
N GLY A 356 -1.72 -15.05 -8.14
CA GLY A 356 -0.76 -14.11 -7.57
C GLY A 356 -1.41 -12.86 -6.98
N TRP A 357 -0.63 -11.79 -6.96
CA TRP A 357 -1.08 -10.48 -6.46
C TRP A 357 -0.80 -9.39 -7.49
N VAL A 358 -1.83 -8.78 -8.05
CA VAL A 358 -1.75 -7.66 -8.98
C VAL A 358 -1.55 -6.37 -8.19
N HIS A 359 -0.37 -5.76 -8.29
CA HIS A 359 -0.02 -4.49 -7.64
C HIS A 359 -0.35 -3.26 -8.48
N GLY A 360 -0.53 -3.43 -9.79
CA GLY A 360 -0.86 -2.36 -10.72
C GLY A 360 -1.01 -2.89 -12.13
N PHE A 361 -1.70 -2.11 -12.95
CA PHE A 361 -1.90 -2.45 -14.37
C PHE A 361 -2.19 -1.19 -15.18
N ASP A 362 -2.05 -1.31 -16.49
CA ASP A 362 -2.44 -0.28 -17.46
C ASP A 362 -3.02 -0.92 -18.71
N VAL A 363 -3.86 -0.16 -19.45
CA VAL A 363 -4.59 -0.64 -20.63
C VAL A 363 -4.39 0.32 -21.78
N ALA A 364 -4.03 -0.19 -22.96
CA ALA A 364 -3.93 0.57 -24.20
C ALA A 364 -4.36 -0.29 -25.38
N GLY A 365 -5.42 0.14 -26.09
CA GLY A 365 -6.02 -0.64 -27.18
C GLY A 365 -6.50 -2.00 -26.67
N ASP A 366 -5.97 -3.06 -27.28
CA ASP A 366 -6.22 -4.47 -26.94
C ASP A 366 -5.19 -5.07 -25.96
N VAL A 367 -4.25 -4.25 -25.46
CA VAL A 367 -3.18 -4.68 -24.59
C VAL A 367 -3.47 -4.31 -23.13
N VAL A 368 -3.34 -5.29 -22.24
CA VAL A 368 -3.32 -5.10 -20.80
C VAL A 368 -1.92 -5.45 -20.28
N ALA A 369 -1.26 -4.50 -19.62
CA ALA A 369 0.00 -4.74 -18.93
C ALA A 369 -0.22 -4.75 -17.41
N SER A 370 0.48 -5.63 -16.69
CA SER A 370 0.32 -5.79 -15.25
C SER A 370 1.64 -5.99 -14.52
N LEU A 371 1.72 -5.45 -13.31
CA LEU A 371 2.73 -5.73 -12.28
C LEU A 371 2.12 -6.75 -11.32
N ALA A 372 2.68 -7.95 -11.27
CA ALA A 372 2.17 -8.97 -10.37
C ALA A 372 3.30 -9.86 -9.84
N ASP A 373 3.17 -10.28 -8.59
CA ASP A 373 4.02 -11.27 -7.95
C ASP A 373 3.27 -12.55 -7.60
N SER A 374 3.94 -13.47 -6.95
CA SER A 374 3.36 -14.60 -6.27
C SER A 374 4.21 -14.96 -5.06
N ALA A 375 3.77 -15.85 -4.23
CA ALA A 375 4.52 -16.30 -3.05
C ALA A 375 5.97 -16.74 -3.35
N ILE A 376 6.28 -17.16 -4.58
CA ILE A 376 7.59 -17.71 -4.98
C ILE A 376 8.41 -16.81 -5.91
N HIS A 377 7.93 -15.65 -6.25
CA HIS A 377 8.70 -14.69 -7.06
C HIS A 377 8.26 -13.25 -6.81
N PRO A 378 9.19 -12.27 -6.79
CA PRO A 378 8.87 -10.85 -6.70
C PRO A 378 8.13 -10.36 -7.94
N ILE A 379 7.72 -9.09 -7.92
CA ILE A 379 6.96 -8.46 -9.00
C ILE A 379 7.64 -8.70 -10.36
N ARG A 380 6.82 -9.13 -11.31
CA ARG A 380 7.13 -9.29 -12.74
C ARG A 380 6.19 -8.42 -13.57
N VAL A 381 6.67 -8.00 -14.73
CA VAL A 381 5.86 -7.27 -15.72
C VAL A 381 5.37 -8.24 -16.77
N HIS A 382 4.07 -8.26 -16.98
CA HIS A 382 3.44 -9.03 -18.04
C HIS A 382 2.63 -8.12 -18.96
N ALA A 383 2.55 -8.44 -20.23
CA ALA A 383 1.59 -7.88 -21.17
C ALA A 383 0.77 -9.00 -21.80
N GLN A 384 -0.49 -8.75 -22.01
CA GLN A 384 -1.43 -9.67 -22.63
C GLN A 384 -2.28 -8.92 -23.67
N ARG A 385 -2.31 -9.43 -24.89
CA ARG A 385 -3.26 -8.99 -25.92
C ARG A 385 -4.55 -9.80 -25.80
N SER A 386 -5.64 -9.21 -26.20
CA SER A 386 -6.93 -9.91 -26.20
C SER A 386 -6.82 -11.27 -26.93
N GLY A 387 -7.29 -12.34 -26.29
CA GLY A 387 -7.23 -13.71 -26.80
C GLY A 387 -5.85 -14.39 -26.81
N ALA A 388 -4.80 -13.72 -26.33
CA ALA A 388 -3.45 -14.29 -26.28
C ALA A 388 -3.02 -14.65 -24.85
N ALA A 389 -2.05 -15.56 -24.74
CA ALA A 389 -1.42 -15.85 -23.45
C ALA A 389 -0.57 -14.66 -22.96
N PRO A 390 -0.48 -14.43 -21.63
CA PRO A 390 0.36 -13.36 -21.09
C PRO A 390 1.84 -13.60 -21.39
N LEU A 391 2.53 -12.54 -21.80
CA LEU A 391 3.96 -12.52 -22.06
C LEU A 391 4.68 -11.77 -20.94
N ARG A 392 5.65 -12.42 -20.29
CA ARG A 392 6.55 -11.76 -19.35
C ARG A 392 7.56 -10.89 -20.10
N LEU A 393 7.68 -9.62 -19.72
CA LEU A 393 8.46 -8.61 -20.45
C LEU A 393 9.88 -8.41 -19.93
N GLU A 394 10.19 -8.84 -18.70
CA GLU A 394 11.49 -8.60 -18.05
C GLU A 394 12.03 -9.86 -17.36
N ARG A 395 13.33 -9.80 -16.95
CA ARG A 395 14.03 -10.86 -16.22
C ARG A 395 15.01 -10.28 -15.20
N PHE A 396 14.69 -9.11 -14.59
CA PHE A 396 15.61 -8.36 -13.73
C PHE A 396 16.14 -9.18 -12.57
N ASN A 397 15.28 -9.96 -11.91
CA ASN A 397 15.63 -10.72 -10.73
C ASN A 397 15.98 -12.20 -11.01
N ASP A 398 15.91 -12.66 -12.26
CA ASP A 398 16.09 -14.09 -12.56
C ASP A 398 17.49 -14.60 -12.19
N ALA A 399 18.55 -13.86 -12.53
CA ALA A 399 19.92 -14.26 -12.22
C ALA A 399 20.20 -14.29 -10.71
N LEU A 400 19.65 -13.33 -9.95
CA LEU A 400 19.77 -13.28 -8.50
C LEU A 400 19.08 -14.47 -7.83
N LEU A 401 17.90 -14.83 -8.32
CA LEU A 401 17.04 -15.83 -7.69
C LEU A 401 17.29 -17.26 -8.24
N ALA A 402 17.97 -17.41 -9.38
CA ALA A 402 18.28 -18.73 -9.92
C ALA A 402 18.97 -19.71 -8.94
N PRO A 403 19.91 -19.27 -8.07
CA PRO A 403 20.53 -20.13 -7.06
C PRO A 403 19.72 -20.25 -5.76
N VAL A 404 18.54 -19.60 -5.66
CA VAL A 404 17.72 -19.61 -4.45
C VAL A 404 16.77 -20.79 -4.48
N SER A 405 16.75 -21.57 -3.40
CA SER A 405 15.75 -22.62 -3.15
C SER A 405 14.67 -22.07 -2.21
N PHE A 406 13.47 -21.96 -2.72
CA PHE A 406 12.29 -21.74 -1.88
C PHE A 406 11.74 -23.07 -1.39
N GLY A 407 11.12 -23.09 -0.20
CA GLY A 407 10.35 -24.23 0.26
C GLY A 407 9.00 -24.32 -0.45
N GLU A 408 8.32 -25.44 -0.25
CA GLU A 408 6.93 -25.61 -0.70
C GLU A 408 6.05 -24.52 -0.07
N VAL A 409 5.10 -24.00 -0.84
CA VAL A 409 4.02 -23.13 -0.35
C VAL A 409 2.72 -23.89 -0.49
N ARG A 410 1.93 -23.93 0.58
CA ARG A 410 0.68 -24.69 0.63
C ARG A 410 -0.43 -23.85 1.24
N GLU A 411 -1.58 -23.88 0.60
CA GLU A 411 -2.82 -23.34 1.12
C GLU A 411 -3.59 -24.46 1.82
N VAL A 412 -4.12 -24.20 3.01
CA VAL A 412 -4.96 -25.09 3.78
C VAL A 412 -6.12 -24.33 4.41
N SER A 413 -7.19 -25.03 4.78
CA SER A 413 -8.32 -24.47 5.51
C SER A 413 -8.47 -25.16 6.86
N VAL A 414 -8.91 -24.40 7.85
CA VAL A 414 -9.27 -24.88 9.19
C VAL A 414 -10.64 -24.34 9.56
N THR A 415 -11.36 -25.02 10.44
CA THR A 415 -12.59 -24.49 11.05
C THR A 415 -12.19 -23.57 12.20
N GLY A 416 -12.55 -22.29 12.10
CA GLY A 416 -12.26 -21.27 13.10
C GLY A 416 -13.47 -20.83 13.90
N ALA A 417 -13.44 -19.56 14.31
CA ALA A 417 -14.52 -18.93 15.06
C ALA A 417 -15.84 -19.00 14.28
N LEU A 418 -16.96 -18.98 14.99
CA LEU A 418 -18.32 -19.06 14.43
C LEU A 418 -18.59 -20.30 13.57
N GLY A 419 -17.63 -21.23 13.44
CA GLY A 419 -17.69 -22.38 12.56
C GLY A 419 -17.28 -22.11 11.12
N ASP A 420 -16.74 -20.94 10.83
CA ASP A 420 -16.35 -20.51 9.50
C ASP A 420 -15.04 -21.17 9.02
N GLU A 421 -14.92 -21.29 7.70
CA GLU A 421 -13.70 -21.76 7.06
C GLU A 421 -12.64 -20.65 7.06
N ILE A 422 -11.50 -20.90 7.70
CA ILE A 422 -10.39 -19.99 7.82
C ILE A 422 -9.24 -20.48 6.96
N GLN A 423 -8.82 -19.65 6.02
CA GLN A 423 -7.68 -19.94 5.13
C GLN A 423 -6.36 -19.71 5.87
N MET A 424 -5.40 -20.62 5.64
CA MET A 424 -4.05 -20.53 6.18
C MET A 424 -3.01 -20.89 5.10
N TRP A 425 -2.01 -20.01 4.93
CA TRP A 425 -0.86 -20.23 4.05
C TRP A 425 0.31 -20.79 4.83
N LEU A 426 0.94 -21.85 4.31
CA LEU A 426 2.08 -22.52 4.91
C LEU A 426 3.30 -22.37 4.01
N PHE A 427 4.43 -21.97 4.60
CA PHE A 427 5.72 -21.87 3.93
C PHE A 427 6.68 -22.84 4.61
N PHE A 428 7.09 -23.87 3.90
CA PHE A 428 7.97 -24.90 4.41
C PHE A 428 9.45 -24.55 4.21
N PRO A 429 10.35 -25.05 5.06
CA PRO A 429 11.79 -24.92 4.83
C PRO A 429 12.21 -25.55 3.49
N PRO A 430 13.23 -24.98 2.81
CA PRO A 430 13.82 -25.65 1.66
C PRO A 430 14.32 -27.06 2.01
N GLY A 431 13.94 -28.05 1.19
CA GLY A 431 14.29 -29.46 1.45
C GLY A 431 13.51 -30.10 2.61
N PHE A 432 12.37 -29.53 2.98
CA PHE A 432 11.49 -30.09 4.00
C PHE A 432 11.15 -31.55 3.73
N ASP A 433 11.28 -32.36 4.78
CA ASP A 433 10.87 -33.79 4.77
C ASP A 433 10.10 -34.08 6.05
N SER A 434 8.82 -34.36 5.92
CA SER A 434 7.90 -34.60 7.04
C SER A 434 8.26 -35.82 7.90
N LYS A 435 9.17 -36.68 7.42
CA LYS A 435 9.57 -37.91 8.09
C LYS A 435 10.88 -37.78 8.90
N LYS A 436 11.70 -36.73 8.63
CA LYS A 436 13.07 -36.69 9.17
C LYS A 436 13.17 -36.00 10.54
N LYS A 437 12.66 -34.82 10.70
CA LYS A 437 12.86 -33.99 11.89
C LYS A 437 11.59 -33.17 12.18
N LYS A 438 11.23 -33.06 13.45
CA LYS A 438 10.20 -32.11 13.86
C LYS A 438 10.70 -30.69 13.66
N GLN A 439 9.85 -29.85 13.09
CA GLN A 439 10.13 -28.46 12.75
C GLN A 439 9.48 -27.49 13.75
N PRO A 440 10.15 -26.40 14.10
CA PRO A 440 9.51 -25.31 14.81
C PRO A 440 8.39 -24.69 13.95
N VAL A 441 7.36 -24.19 14.62
CA VAL A 441 6.21 -23.54 14.00
C VAL A 441 6.22 -22.07 14.34
N LEU A 442 6.08 -21.21 13.34
CA LEU A 442 5.97 -19.76 13.52
C LEU A 442 4.66 -19.26 12.89
N GLN A 443 3.74 -18.75 13.72
CA GLN A 443 2.60 -17.97 13.26
C GLN A 443 3.07 -16.54 12.94
N VAL A 444 2.93 -16.10 11.69
CA VAL A 444 3.15 -14.72 11.29
C VAL A 444 1.80 -14.06 11.06
N ILE A 445 1.39 -13.26 12.01
CA ILE A 445 0.07 -12.65 12.10
C ILE A 445 0.09 -11.30 11.39
N HIS A 446 -0.76 -11.15 10.36
CA HIS A 446 -0.81 -9.92 9.58
C HIS A 446 -1.43 -8.74 10.34
N GLY A 447 -1.11 -7.54 9.89
CA GLY A 447 -1.70 -6.29 10.38
C GLY A 447 -2.97 -5.92 9.62
N GLY A 448 -3.46 -4.74 9.87
CA GLY A 448 -4.67 -4.19 9.25
C GLY A 448 -5.68 -3.73 10.30
N PRO A 449 -6.67 -4.53 10.75
CA PRO A 449 -6.94 -5.96 10.53
C PRO A 449 -7.43 -6.32 9.12
N HIS A 450 -7.99 -5.36 8.40
CA HIS A 450 -8.60 -5.51 7.09
C HIS A 450 -7.53 -5.51 5.98
N ALA A 451 -6.72 -6.57 5.98
CA ALA A 451 -5.76 -6.94 4.96
C ALA A 451 -5.79 -8.45 4.80
N ALA A 452 -5.14 -9.00 3.80
CA ALA A 452 -4.99 -10.45 3.65
C ALA A 452 -3.51 -10.83 3.49
N VAL A 453 -3.20 -12.06 3.86
CA VAL A 453 -1.97 -12.75 3.49
C VAL A 453 -2.28 -13.74 2.38
N GLY A 454 -1.30 -14.05 1.52
CA GLY A 454 -1.64 -14.89 0.38
C GLY A 454 -0.50 -15.12 -0.60
N ASP A 455 -0.88 -15.32 -1.84
CA ASP A 455 0.02 -15.59 -2.97
C ASP A 455 0.74 -14.30 -3.41
N THR A 456 1.61 -13.77 -2.54
CA THR A 456 2.40 -12.55 -2.77
C THR A 456 3.82 -12.67 -2.21
N PHE A 457 4.79 -12.00 -2.85
CA PHE A 457 6.18 -11.95 -2.42
C PHE A 457 6.47 -10.69 -1.61
N SER A 458 6.27 -10.77 -0.32
CA SER A 458 6.57 -9.64 0.54
C SER A 458 8.08 -9.46 0.74
N ILE A 459 8.58 -8.22 0.63
CA ILE A 459 9.95 -7.88 1.02
C ILE A 459 10.07 -7.70 2.53
N ARG A 460 9.00 -7.23 3.18
CA ARG A 460 8.89 -7.14 4.63
C ARG A 460 8.16 -8.38 5.14
N TRP A 461 8.57 -8.89 6.30
CA TRP A 461 7.96 -10.11 6.87
C TRP A 461 7.97 -11.29 5.90
N ASN A 462 9.04 -11.42 5.09
CA ASN A 462 9.11 -12.46 4.08
C ASN A 462 9.09 -13.85 4.72
N PRO A 463 8.07 -14.68 4.47
CA PRO A 463 7.94 -15.97 5.14
C PRO A 463 9.05 -16.95 4.76
N HIS A 464 9.64 -16.83 3.57
CA HIS A 464 10.76 -17.69 3.16
C HIS A 464 12.04 -17.42 3.95
N LEU A 465 12.26 -16.20 4.47
CA LEU A 465 13.40 -15.93 5.34
C LEU A 465 13.29 -16.66 6.67
N PHE A 466 12.13 -16.68 7.27
CA PHE A 466 11.89 -17.47 8.49
C PHE A 466 11.96 -18.97 8.19
N ALA A 467 11.38 -19.40 7.07
CA ALA A 467 11.47 -20.80 6.63
C ALA A 467 12.91 -21.24 6.34
N SER A 468 13.77 -20.34 5.86
CA SER A 468 15.19 -20.62 5.61
C SER A 468 15.97 -21.00 6.88
N ARG A 469 15.46 -20.62 8.07
CA ARG A 469 16.01 -20.99 9.40
C ARG A 469 15.39 -22.28 9.95
N GLY A 470 14.53 -22.93 9.18
CA GLY A 470 13.93 -24.21 9.54
C GLY A 470 12.53 -24.13 10.14
N HIS A 471 11.92 -22.96 10.25
CA HIS A 471 10.55 -22.83 10.71
C HIS A 471 9.55 -23.23 9.61
N VAL A 472 8.49 -23.94 9.96
CA VAL A 472 7.28 -23.94 9.15
C VAL A 472 6.49 -22.68 9.52
N VAL A 473 6.39 -21.77 8.56
CA VAL A 473 5.72 -20.48 8.76
C VAL A 473 4.27 -20.61 8.37
N ALA A 474 3.36 -20.22 9.25
CA ALA A 474 1.93 -20.18 9.00
C ALA A 474 1.42 -18.74 9.02
N GLN A 475 0.55 -18.42 8.08
CA GLN A 475 -0.11 -17.11 7.98
C GLN A 475 -1.62 -17.35 7.83
N VAL A 476 -2.38 -16.92 8.83
CA VAL A 476 -3.83 -17.13 8.92
C VAL A 476 -4.56 -15.88 8.44
N ASN A 477 -5.53 -16.06 7.54
CA ASN A 477 -6.52 -15.04 7.21
C ASN A 477 -7.68 -15.17 8.21
N TYR A 478 -7.50 -14.55 9.38
CA TYR A 478 -8.46 -14.55 10.48
C TYR A 478 -9.68 -13.65 10.19
N HIS A 479 -10.77 -13.78 10.94
CA HIS A 479 -11.92 -12.90 10.85
C HIS A 479 -11.49 -11.43 10.82
N GLY A 480 -12.07 -10.65 9.90
CA GLY A 480 -11.66 -9.28 9.62
C GLY A 480 -10.73 -9.13 8.41
N SER A 481 -10.13 -10.21 7.90
CA SER A 481 -9.29 -10.17 6.69
C SER A 481 -10.10 -9.76 5.46
N SER A 482 -9.44 -9.05 4.53
CA SER A 482 -10.03 -8.69 3.23
C SER A 482 -10.09 -9.88 2.26
N GLY A 483 -10.98 -9.79 1.26
CA GLY A 483 -11.12 -10.84 0.24
C GLY A 483 -11.93 -12.07 0.66
N PHE A 484 -12.65 -12.01 1.78
CA PHE A 484 -13.53 -13.08 2.29
C PHE A 484 -14.98 -12.63 2.50
N GLY A 485 -15.36 -11.51 1.88
CA GLY A 485 -16.69 -10.92 1.98
C GLY A 485 -16.81 -9.88 3.11
N PHE A 486 -17.84 -9.05 2.99
CA PHE A 486 -18.03 -7.89 3.87
C PHE A 486 -18.43 -8.29 5.28
N ALA A 487 -19.25 -9.33 5.43
CA ALA A 487 -19.64 -9.84 6.74
C ALA A 487 -18.45 -10.37 7.54
N PHE A 488 -17.53 -11.08 6.86
CA PHE A 488 -16.30 -11.56 7.47
C PHE A 488 -15.39 -10.41 7.89
N LYS A 489 -15.26 -9.38 7.03
CA LYS A 489 -14.47 -8.18 7.32
C LYS A 489 -15.03 -7.40 8.51
N ASP A 490 -16.35 -7.17 8.59
CA ASP A 490 -16.99 -6.37 9.63
C ASP A 490 -17.20 -7.13 10.96
N SER A 491 -16.88 -8.42 11.00
CA SER A 491 -17.14 -9.29 12.18
C SER A 491 -16.44 -8.85 13.46
N LEU A 492 -15.39 -8.04 13.37
CA LEU A 492 -14.55 -7.60 14.48
C LEU A 492 -15.07 -6.36 15.22
N ILE A 493 -16.09 -5.67 14.70
CA ILE A 493 -16.53 -4.39 15.26
C ILE A 493 -16.95 -4.55 16.72
N GLY A 494 -16.24 -3.82 17.60
CA GLY A 494 -16.54 -3.78 19.04
C GLY A 494 -16.19 -5.04 19.83
N ARG A 495 -15.46 -5.99 19.23
CA ARG A 495 -14.98 -7.22 19.86
C ARG A 495 -13.61 -7.67 19.35
N GLN A 496 -12.74 -6.71 19.12
CA GLN A 496 -11.40 -6.96 18.60
C GLN A 496 -10.57 -7.83 19.55
N GLY A 497 -9.90 -8.84 18.99
CA GLY A 497 -9.10 -9.82 19.71
C GLY A 497 -9.83 -11.14 20.01
N GLU A 498 -11.15 -11.20 19.88
CA GLU A 498 -11.95 -12.39 20.25
C GLU A 498 -11.95 -13.46 19.16
N LEU A 499 -12.45 -13.11 17.96
CA LEU A 499 -12.59 -14.07 16.86
C LEU A 499 -11.23 -14.40 16.25
N GLU A 500 -10.39 -13.40 16.10
CA GLU A 500 -9.05 -13.53 15.53
C GLU A 500 -8.19 -14.48 16.37
N LEU A 501 -8.29 -14.39 17.70
CA LEU A 501 -7.58 -15.32 18.58
C LEU A 501 -8.06 -16.76 18.39
N GLN A 502 -9.38 -16.99 18.27
CA GLN A 502 -9.93 -18.31 18.01
C GLN A 502 -9.42 -18.89 16.68
N ASP A 503 -9.35 -18.06 15.63
CA ASP A 503 -8.87 -18.48 14.32
C ASP A 503 -7.38 -18.83 14.32
N ILE A 504 -6.56 -17.99 14.97
CA ILE A 504 -5.12 -18.22 15.11
C ILE A 504 -4.85 -19.49 15.92
N GLU A 505 -5.58 -19.69 17.01
CA GLU A 505 -5.47 -20.90 17.85
C GLU A 505 -5.97 -22.15 17.11
N ALA A 506 -7.04 -22.06 16.33
CA ALA A 506 -7.49 -23.16 15.46
C ALA A 506 -6.42 -23.55 14.42
N GLY A 507 -5.78 -22.56 13.81
CA GLY A 507 -4.64 -22.78 12.93
C GLY A 507 -3.45 -23.43 13.65
N THR A 508 -3.12 -22.95 14.85
CA THR A 508 -2.05 -23.54 15.67
C THR A 508 -2.37 -24.97 16.08
N ASP A 509 -3.60 -25.26 16.46
CA ASP A 509 -4.04 -26.62 16.79
C ASP A 509 -3.95 -27.57 15.58
N TRP A 510 -4.33 -27.08 14.40
CA TRP A 510 -4.16 -27.84 13.17
C TRP A 510 -2.68 -28.17 12.91
N LEU A 511 -1.79 -27.17 13.07
CA LEU A 511 -0.34 -27.37 12.90
C LEU A 511 0.22 -28.38 13.88
N LEU A 512 -0.16 -28.34 15.14
CA LEU A 512 0.33 -29.24 16.19
C LEU A 512 -0.19 -30.67 16.05
N ARG A 513 -1.28 -30.89 15.33
CA ARG A 513 -1.71 -32.25 14.92
C ARG A 513 -0.84 -32.86 13.84
N GLN A 514 0.01 -32.06 13.17
CA GLN A 514 0.92 -32.58 12.14
C GLN A 514 2.11 -33.29 12.78
N ARG A 515 2.47 -34.48 12.26
CA ARG A 515 3.57 -35.29 12.81
C ARG A 515 4.94 -34.58 12.76
N TRP A 516 5.10 -33.67 11.82
CA TRP A 516 6.32 -32.87 11.63
C TRP A 516 6.43 -31.65 12.55
N ALA A 517 5.37 -31.22 13.21
CA ALA A 517 5.42 -30.07 14.10
C ALA A 517 6.07 -30.40 15.45
N ASP A 518 6.87 -29.48 15.96
CA ASP A 518 7.46 -29.59 17.29
C ASP A 518 6.62 -28.77 18.30
N PRO A 519 5.86 -29.43 19.18
CA PRO A 519 5.01 -28.72 20.13
C PRO A 519 5.80 -27.93 21.22
N LYS A 520 7.11 -28.15 21.30
CA LYS A 520 8.00 -27.42 22.21
C LYS A 520 8.65 -26.19 21.58
N ARG A 521 8.42 -25.95 20.28
CA ARG A 521 8.98 -24.83 19.53
C ARG A 521 7.89 -24.17 18.69
N VAL A 522 6.99 -23.48 19.37
CA VAL A 522 5.86 -22.76 18.77
C VAL A 522 6.01 -21.29 19.07
N TYR A 523 5.98 -20.46 18.05
CA TYR A 523 6.21 -19.02 18.14
C TYR A 523 5.11 -18.25 17.44
N ALA A 524 4.88 -17.01 17.85
CA ALA A 524 4.04 -16.08 17.12
C ALA A 524 4.71 -14.71 16.98
N ALA A 525 4.59 -14.13 15.81
CA ALA A 525 5.14 -12.84 15.46
C ALA A 525 4.10 -12.02 14.70
N GLY A 526 4.01 -10.71 14.93
CA GLY A 526 3.06 -9.87 14.23
C GLY A 526 3.43 -8.40 14.28
N GLY A 527 2.97 -7.67 13.24
CA GLY A 527 3.17 -6.23 13.13
C GLY A 527 1.84 -5.47 13.13
N SER A 528 1.82 -4.23 13.68
CA SER A 528 0.63 -3.39 13.68
C SER A 528 -0.53 -4.05 14.42
N TYR A 529 -1.65 -4.32 13.74
CA TYR A 529 -2.74 -5.10 14.32
C TYR A 529 -2.31 -6.54 14.67
N GLY A 530 -1.41 -7.15 13.88
CA GLY A 530 -0.79 -8.43 14.25
C GLY A 530 0.04 -8.34 15.53
N GLY A 531 0.72 -7.20 15.76
CA GLY A 531 1.39 -6.91 17.02
C GLY A 531 0.41 -6.71 18.19
N PHE A 532 -0.75 -6.12 17.94
CA PHE A 532 -1.86 -6.10 18.89
C PHE A 532 -2.29 -7.51 19.27
N LEU A 533 -2.50 -8.39 18.27
CA LEU A 533 -2.90 -9.77 18.52
C LEU A 533 -1.82 -10.56 19.29
N VAL A 534 -0.53 -10.33 19.02
CA VAL A 534 0.55 -10.91 19.83
C VAL A 534 0.48 -10.46 21.29
N ALA A 535 0.28 -9.16 21.54
CA ALA A 535 0.13 -8.65 22.90
C ALA A 535 -1.17 -9.16 23.57
N TRP A 536 -2.24 -9.29 22.78
CA TRP A 536 -3.52 -9.88 23.21
C TRP A 536 -3.34 -11.35 23.60
N MET A 537 -2.69 -12.16 22.74
CA MET A 537 -2.36 -13.57 23.00
C MET A 537 -1.59 -13.73 24.30
N ASN A 538 -0.61 -12.86 24.57
CA ASN A 538 0.18 -12.93 25.81
C ASN A 538 -0.68 -12.79 27.08
N GLY A 539 -1.79 -12.08 27.00
CA GLY A 539 -2.75 -11.92 28.10
C GLY A 539 -3.87 -12.98 28.17
N HIS A 540 -4.07 -13.79 27.12
CA HIS A 540 -5.22 -14.68 27.01
C HIS A 540 -4.87 -16.15 26.77
N VAL A 541 -3.67 -16.45 26.25
CA VAL A 541 -3.27 -17.82 25.94
C VAL A 541 -2.54 -18.44 27.12
N ALA A 542 -2.73 -19.74 27.33
CA ALA A 542 -2.12 -20.49 28.41
C ALA A 542 -0.59 -20.45 28.38
N LYS A 543 0.03 -20.36 29.53
CA LYS A 543 1.50 -20.40 29.69
C LYS A 543 2.09 -21.64 29.04
N GLY A 544 3.17 -21.44 28.25
CA GLY A 544 3.91 -22.51 27.58
C GLY A 544 3.26 -23.00 26.27
N ARG A 545 2.13 -22.42 25.85
CA ARG A 545 1.56 -22.67 24.51
C ARG A 545 2.48 -22.16 23.40
N TYR A 546 3.05 -20.95 23.61
CA TYR A 546 4.08 -20.35 22.76
C TYR A 546 5.34 -20.14 23.61
N GLN A 547 6.52 -20.40 23.03
CA GLN A 547 7.79 -20.24 23.71
C GLN A 547 8.26 -18.79 23.71
N ALA A 548 8.02 -18.06 22.61
CA ALA A 548 8.33 -16.65 22.51
C ALA A 548 7.39 -15.92 21.52
N TYR A 549 7.30 -14.62 21.72
CA TYR A 549 6.58 -13.68 20.88
C TYR A 549 7.49 -12.62 20.25
N VAL A 550 7.07 -12.10 19.08
CA VAL A 550 7.63 -10.90 18.46
C VAL A 550 6.50 -9.92 18.19
N CYS A 551 6.50 -8.78 18.87
CA CYS A 551 5.50 -7.72 18.75
C CYS A 551 6.15 -6.49 18.10
N HIS A 552 5.85 -6.23 16.81
CA HIS A 552 6.34 -5.07 16.08
C HIS A 552 5.24 -4.02 15.94
N ALA A 553 5.49 -2.78 16.39
CA ALA A 553 4.58 -1.63 16.26
C ALA A 553 3.13 -1.98 16.66
N GLY A 554 2.98 -2.82 17.71
CA GLY A 554 1.70 -3.35 18.15
C GLY A 554 0.96 -2.39 19.05
N VAL A 555 -0.38 -2.37 18.94
CA VAL A 555 -1.24 -1.66 19.88
C VAL A 555 -1.28 -2.42 21.19
N PHE A 556 -0.90 -1.76 22.28
CA PHE A 556 -0.96 -2.29 23.64
C PHE A 556 -2.09 -1.66 24.46
N ASP A 557 -2.27 -0.35 24.31
CA ASP A 557 -3.33 0.42 24.95
C ASP A 557 -4.21 1.11 23.92
N ARG A 558 -5.51 0.82 23.94
CA ARG A 558 -6.49 1.42 23.01
C ARG A 558 -6.68 2.92 23.23
N ILE A 559 -6.54 3.43 24.46
CA ILE A 559 -6.66 4.87 24.72
C ILE A 559 -5.49 5.60 24.04
N ALA A 560 -4.27 5.06 24.13
CA ALA A 560 -3.11 5.64 23.48
C ALA A 560 -3.23 5.73 21.94
N THR A 561 -4.12 4.94 21.31
CA THR A 561 -4.36 5.02 19.85
C THR A 561 -5.09 6.29 19.43
N PHE A 562 -5.62 7.09 20.33
CA PHE A 562 -6.14 8.42 20.00
C PHE A 562 -5.02 9.45 19.72
N ALA A 563 -3.77 9.12 20.01
CA ALA A 563 -2.62 9.88 19.53
C ALA A 563 -2.17 9.48 18.11
N ALA A 564 -2.82 8.49 17.48
CA ALA A 564 -2.51 8.04 16.11
C ALA A 564 -3.04 9.01 15.05
N ASP A 565 -2.48 8.93 13.85
CA ASP A 565 -2.98 9.64 12.66
C ASP A 565 -4.41 9.21 12.27
N SER A 566 -4.76 7.95 12.57
CA SER A 566 -6.05 7.32 12.24
C SER A 566 -7.06 7.35 13.40
N TYR A 567 -6.90 8.27 14.37
CA TYR A 567 -7.80 8.36 15.52
C TYR A 567 -9.30 8.55 15.18
N PRO A 568 -9.68 9.18 14.04
CA PRO A 568 -11.10 9.39 13.74
C PRO A 568 -11.92 8.11 13.55
N VAL A 569 -11.26 7.01 13.13
CA VAL A 569 -11.96 5.73 12.92
C VAL A 569 -12.06 4.89 14.19
N ARG A 570 -11.35 5.23 15.26
CA ARG A 570 -11.28 4.43 16.48
C ARG A 570 -12.62 4.20 17.16
N PRO A 571 -13.53 5.22 17.28
CA PRO A 571 -14.85 4.98 17.84
C PRO A 571 -15.66 3.93 17.09
N LYS A 572 -15.55 3.90 15.75
CA LYS A 572 -16.22 2.91 14.91
C LYS A 572 -15.59 1.52 15.08
N ASP A 573 -14.26 1.42 15.05
CA ASP A 573 -13.53 0.17 15.22
C ASP A 573 -13.88 -0.53 16.54
N LEU A 574 -13.92 0.25 17.63
CA LEU A 574 -14.18 -0.24 18.98
C LEU A 574 -15.67 -0.34 19.30
N ALA A 575 -16.53 0.20 18.44
CA ALA A 575 -17.95 0.45 18.70
C ALA A 575 -18.18 1.17 20.03
N ALA A 576 -17.25 2.05 20.42
CA ALA A 576 -17.25 2.81 21.66
C ALA A 576 -16.31 4.01 21.56
N GLU A 577 -16.70 5.07 22.24
CA GLU A 577 -15.87 6.24 22.51
C GLU A 577 -15.38 6.16 23.97
N TYR A 578 -14.06 6.29 24.20
CA TYR A 578 -13.52 6.07 25.55
C TYR A 578 -14.06 7.04 26.61
N TRP A 579 -14.54 8.23 26.18
CA TRP A 579 -15.18 9.21 27.06
C TRP A 579 -16.65 8.88 27.37
N ASN A 580 -17.29 7.97 26.62
CA ASN A 580 -18.69 7.55 26.84
C ASN A 580 -18.78 6.11 27.36
N ASP A 581 -17.93 5.20 26.87
CA ASP A 581 -17.93 3.77 27.22
C ASP A 581 -16.51 3.23 27.41
N MET A 582 -15.84 3.71 28.45
CA MET A 582 -14.50 3.27 28.82
C MET A 582 -14.40 1.75 29.06
N PRO A 583 -15.36 1.08 29.76
CA PRO A 583 -15.26 -0.36 29.98
C PRO A 583 -15.15 -1.15 28.67
N ARG A 584 -15.91 -0.79 27.64
CA ARG A 584 -15.88 -1.47 26.34
C ARG A 584 -14.55 -1.25 25.61
N VAL A 585 -13.96 -0.08 25.71
CA VAL A 585 -12.63 0.21 25.14
C VAL A 585 -11.54 -0.59 25.86
N LEU A 586 -11.59 -0.64 27.20
CA LEU A 586 -10.63 -1.40 28.01
C LEU A 586 -10.76 -2.91 27.79
N ALA A 587 -11.96 -3.42 27.57
CA ALA A 587 -12.19 -4.84 27.24
C ALA A 587 -11.47 -5.29 25.95
N GLN A 588 -11.16 -4.35 25.05
CA GLN A 588 -10.44 -4.59 23.80
C GLN A 588 -8.96 -4.12 23.87
N SER A 589 -8.44 -3.83 25.05
CA SER A 589 -7.08 -3.32 25.26
C SER A 589 -6.17 -4.39 25.90
N PRO A 590 -5.09 -4.84 25.24
CA PRO A 590 -4.15 -5.81 25.82
C PRO A 590 -3.62 -5.41 27.20
N ALA A 591 -3.41 -4.11 27.45
CA ALA A 591 -2.93 -3.57 28.72
C ALA A 591 -3.80 -3.97 29.91
N THR A 592 -5.12 -4.11 29.72
CA THR A 592 -6.07 -4.53 30.76
C THR A 592 -5.77 -5.94 31.28
N PHE A 593 -5.20 -6.78 30.42
CA PHE A 593 -4.91 -8.19 30.74
C PHE A 593 -3.42 -8.42 31.10
N ALA A 594 -2.68 -7.36 31.35
CA ALA A 594 -1.24 -7.44 31.65
C ALA A 594 -0.92 -8.40 32.78
N ARG A 595 -1.79 -8.55 33.79
CA ARG A 595 -1.60 -9.49 34.93
C ARG A 595 -1.46 -10.96 34.50
N HIS A 596 -1.96 -11.33 33.34
CA HIS A 596 -1.93 -12.71 32.82
C HIS A 596 -0.74 -12.98 31.88
N MET A 597 -0.08 -11.94 31.40
CA MET A 597 1.07 -12.08 30.49
C MET A 597 2.21 -12.86 31.13
N ASN A 598 2.81 -13.77 30.38
CA ASN A 598 3.85 -14.66 30.93
C ASN A 598 4.85 -15.19 29.90
N THR A 599 4.70 -14.86 28.62
CA THR A 599 5.56 -15.38 27.54
C THR A 599 6.65 -14.37 27.18
N PRO A 600 7.92 -14.81 27.04
CA PRO A 600 9.01 -13.96 26.57
C PRO A 600 8.68 -13.23 25.28
N THR A 601 9.02 -11.93 25.20
CA THR A 601 8.60 -11.11 24.04
C THR A 601 9.71 -10.16 23.57
N LEU A 602 10.02 -10.21 22.27
CA LEU A 602 10.76 -9.16 21.57
C LEU A 602 9.78 -8.08 21.14
N VAL A 603 9.94 -6.87 21.68
CA VAL A 603 9.14 -5.70 21.30
C VAL A 603 9.97 -4.83 20.36
N ILE A 604 9.38 -4.44 19.21
CA ILE A 604 10.04 -3.64 18.19
C ILE A 604 9.19 -2.41 17.89
N HIS A 605 9.80 -1.21 17.86
CA HIS A 605 9.08 0.02 17.52
C HIS A 605 9.98 1.10 16.90
N GLY A 606 9.43 1.87 15.97
CA GLY A 606 10.04 3.08 15.40
C GLY A 606 9.51 4.34 16.10
N ALA A 607 10.40 5.27 16.45
CA ALA A 607 10.01 6.52 17.12
C ALA A 607 9.20 7.48 16.24
N GLN A 608 9.24 7.29 14.91
CA GLN A 608 8.46 8.09 13.95
C GLN A 608 7.17 7.37 13.50
N ASP A 609 6.69 6.45 14.31
CA ASP A 609 5.44 5.75 14.05
C ASP A 609 4.24 6.57 14.54
N PHE A 610 3.57 7.23 13.62
CA PHE A 610 2.34 7.99 13.90
C PHE A 610 1.06 7.18 13.66
N ARG A 611 1.18 5.98 13.10
CA ARG A 611 0.05 5.05 12.92
C ARG A 611 -0.28 4.27 14.18
N VAL A 612 0.74 3.75 14.85
CA VAL A 612 0.66 3.20 16.20
C VAL A 612 1.69 3.94 17.04
N PRO A 613 1.28 4.93 17.84
CA PRO A 613 2.23 5.72 18.62
C PRO A 613 3.16 4.84 19.45
N ASP A 614 4.46 5.19 19.43
CA ASP A 614 5.55 4.41 20.01
C ASP A 614 5.41 4.14 21.52
N CYS A 615 4.65 4.96 22.22
CA CYS A 615 4.29 4.74 23.62
C CYS A 615 3.62 3.37 23.85
N ASN A 616 2.93 2.79 22.85
CA ASN A 616 2.36 1.45 22.94
C ASN A 616 3.44 0.38 23.11
N GLY A 617 4.48 0.40 22.27
CA GLY A 617 5.60 -0.55 22.38
C GLY A 617 6.39 -0.35 23.67
N LEU A 618 6.69 0.90 24.05
CA LEU A 618 7.41 1.21 25.27
C LEU A 618 6.61 0.77 26.51
N ALA A 619 5.30 1.03 26.55
CA ALA A 619 4.44 0.61 27.66
C ALA A 619 4.40 -0.92 27.77
N TYR A 620 4.29 -1.63 26.63
CA TYR A 620 4.29 -3.09 26.61
C TYR A 620 5.60 -3.66 27.14
N TYR A 621 6.74 -3.20 26.62
CA TYR A 621 8.07 -3.61 27.09
C TYR A 621 8.26 -3.36 28.57
N ASN A 622 7.98 -2.14 29.05
CA ASN A 622 8.13 -1.76 30.45
C ASN A 622 7.21 -2.59 31.37
N THR A 623 5.99 -2.91 30.93
CA THR A 623 5.07 -3.77 31.68
C THR A 623 5.62 -5.18 31.85
N LEU A 624 6.19 -5.77 30.79
CA LEU A 624 6.82 -7.10 30.85
C LEU A 624 8.00 -7.09 31.81
N LYS A 625 8.88 -6.08 31.71
CA LYS A 625 10.05 -5.92 32.61
C LYS A 625 9.64 -5.73 34.07
N ALA A 626 8.65 -4.88 34.35
CA ALA A 626 8.17 -4.65 35.69
C ALA A 626 7.57 -5.91 36.33
N ARG A 627 7.03 -6.81 35.50
CA ARG A 627 6.49 -8.11 35.95
C ARG A 627 7.53 -9.24 36.01
N GLY A 628 8.82 -8.96 35.72
CA GLY A 628 9.88 -9.96 35.70
C GLY A 628 9.78 -10.96 34.53
N ILE A 629 9.03 -10.62 33.47
CA ILE A 629 8.94 -11.43 32.26
C ILE A 629 10.11 -11.08 31.35
N GLU A 630 10.74 -12.09 30.78
CA GLU A 630 11.83 -11.88 29.82
C GLU A 630 11.32 -11.05 28.62
N ALA A 631 12.00 -9.93 28.38
CA ALA A 631 11.66 -9.05 27.26
C ALA A 631 12.91 -8.34 26.74
N ARG A 632 12.94 -8.15 25.42
CA ARG A 632 13.93 -7.38 24.68
C ARG A 632 13.27 -6.28 23.91
N LEU A 633 13.89 -5.09 23.85
CA LEU A 633 13.42 -3.95 23.07
C LEU A 633 14.37 -3.70 21.90
N LEU A 634 13.86 -3.71 20.67
CA LEU A 634 14.54 -3.22 19.48
C LEU A 634 13.94 -1.87 19.09
N TRP A 635 14.69 -0.81 19.37
CA TRP A 635 14.22 0.57 19.20
C TRP A 635 14.91 1.26 18.02
N PHE A 636 14.09 1.87 17.14
CA PHE A 636 14.57 2.61 15.99
C PHE A 636 14.23 4.10 16.09
N PRO A 637 15.17 4.99 16.44
CA PRO A 637 14.88 6.42 16.65
C PRO A 637 14.51 7.17 15.36
N ASN A 638 14.84 6.62 14.21
CA ASN A 638 14.69 7.25 12.89
C ASN A 638 13.95 6.37 11.88
N GLU A 639 13.10 5.47 12.37
CA GLU A 639 12.20 4.64 11.56
C GLU A 639 10.73 4.90 11.93
N ASN A 640 9.89 4.55 10.97
CA ASN A 640 8.45 4.66 11.05
C ASN A 640 7.79 3.31 11.40
N HIS A 641 6.50 3.20 11.07
CA HIS A 641 5.69 2.00 11.28
C HIS A 641 6.23 0.73 10.59
N TRP A 642 7.04 0.87 9.52
CA TRP A 642 7.43 -0.26 8.67
C TRP A 642 8.91 -0.66 8.73
N VAL A 643 9.81 0.18 9.25
CA VAL A 643 11.27 -0.01 9.21
C VAL A 643 11.75 -0.15 7.76
N LEU A 644 11.92 0.99 7.06
CA LEU A 644 12.12 1.02 5.60
C LEU A 644 13.58 1.10 5.16
N LYS A 645 14.51 1.55 6.03
CA LYS A 645 15.92 1.63 5.67
C LYS A 645 16.53 0.24 5.62
N ALA A 646 17.34 0.00 4.60
CA ALA A 646 17.85 -1.33 4.30
C ALA A 646 18.69 -1.94 5.43
N ARG A 647 19.58 -1.14 6.04
CA ARG A 647 20.40 -1.59 7.18
C ARG A 647 19.56 -1.84 8.43
N ASN A 648 18.58 -1.00 8.72
CA ASN A 648 17.66 -1.19 9.83
C ASN A 648 16.78 -2.42 9.63
N SER A 649 16.32 -2.67 8.42
CA SER A 649 15.59 -3.91 8.10
C SER A 649 16.47 -5.15 8.24
N LYS A 650 17.74 -5.09 7.86
CA LYS A 650 18.69 -6.19 8.12
C LYS A 650 18.86 -6.44 9.62
N LEU A 651 19.02 -5.40 10.41
CA LEU A 651 19.08 -5.51 11.89
C LEU A 651 17.78 -6.11 12.43
N TRP A 652 16.62 -5.64 11.95
CA TRP A 652 15.31 -6.16 12.32
C TRP A 652 15.20 -7.68 12.12
N TYR A 653 15.53 -8.17 10.91
CA TYR A 653 15.49 -9.61 10.64
C TYR A 653 16.50 -10.40 11.48
N THR A 654 17.69 -9.87 11.67
CA THR A 654 18.73 -10.52 12.50
C THR A 654 18.23 -10.69 13.93
N GLU A 655 17.74 -9.61 14.55
CA GLU A 655 17.25 -9.63 15.94
C GLU A 655 16.02 -10.54 16.11
N VAL A 656 15.11 -10.57 15.12
CA VAL A 656 13.94 -11.45 15.17
C VAL A 656 14.34 -12.93 15.05
N LEU A 657 15.23 -13.26 14.11
CA LEU A 657 15.68 -14.64 13.91
C LEU A 657 16.48 -15.14 15.11
N ASP A 658 17.40 -14.32 15.63
CA ASP A 658 18.22 -14.66 16.80
C ASP A 658 17.35 -14.81 18.07
N TRP A 659 16.30 -14.00 18.23
CA TRP A 659 15.31 -14.14 19.29
C TRP A 659 14.57 -15.48 19.23
N LEU A 660 14.07 -15.82 18.04
CA LEU A 660 13.35 -17.09 17.82
C LEU A 660 14.27 -18.32 17.98
N ASP A 661 15.53 -18.22 17.55
CA ASP A 661 16.52 -19.31 17.70
C ASP A 661 16.95 -19.53 19.16
N ALA A 662 16.89 -18.49 20.01
CA ALA A 662 17.26 -18.53 21.42
C ALA A 662 16.19 -19.17 22.33
N HIS A 663 14.94 -19.20 21.89
CA HIS A 663 13.79 -19.73 22.64
C HIS A 663 13.26 -21.02 22.02
#